data_1ef4d317d9da5ad799268136ae456a7d
#
_entry.id   1ef4d317d9da5ad799268136ae456a7d
#
_cell.length_a   1.000
_cell.length_b   1.000
_cell.length_c   1.000
_cell.angle_alpha   90.00
_cell.angle_beta   90.00
_cell.angle_gamma   90.00
#
_symmetry.space_group_name_H-M   'P 1'
#
loop_
_entity.id
_entity.type
_entity.pdbx_description
1 polymer ?
#
loop_
_entity_poly.entity_id
_entity_poly.type
_entity_poly.pdbx_seq_one_letter_code
_entity_poly.pdbx_strand_id
1 'polypeptide(L)'
;MDNEQPHQELVKCVVVGDTAVGKTRLICARACNKHVSLSQLLTTHVPTVWAIDQYRIYKDVLERSWEVVDNVNVSLRLWDTFGDHEKDRRFAYGRSDVVLLCFSITNPVSLRNCKAMWYPEIRRFCPHTPVLLVGCKNDLRYMYRDETYLSYFRDRSPFVRATRKSDLVMPDQARAVARELGVCYYETSVFTYYGVNEVFENSIRAALIARRQQRFWMTNLKRVKRPLLQAPFCPPKPIPPEVCLAPSTYEENIKSLWTRLDHTDVTLIAGNHSFTAHRCFLAAASPAFHRLFTMELVQEYTPRSSSESSMVSSFGEATVGDFNDDTECLIRIDQSKTNKVWDQIKRRSSFQVLPTQETQRKPIGATRELNHPAFQCIRVAVVENSNGVHQQTTVVTLSKLITSQAMQQCLQFIYTGNLDKRYHDLKEIRQAAEFLELPQLLMVLNNMQSREQYMNSDLNNQFKQIVRQRLETLCLEQGLFADVVFDLDDGSLSAHRAILTARCDMMKAMFSGDFRESSAKIIVFPGVREYTFHKLLCYLYTDEVPAISSARCLNLLELANRLCLPRLVNLVENRVIEDLERLSQNDGNEAVENCLRLLEPCKLHNADQLADWCMNHLCVNYNKLCKMSPRSLRLLHPENQEYLSEHRWPPVWYLKDYDYYQKCLAEQDRESKPTLKRNRNQSSSGSTSNSSSSGGCLCFSSSNKSRRSTSGVLTTSTTTTTTVGEATPERPLFESAVIDAAAAGEAV
;
A
#
# COMPACT_ATOMS: atom_id res chain seq x y z
N MET A 1 -24.15 12.72 57.95
CA MET A 1 -23.28 12.13 56.92
C MET A 1 -22.07 12.99 56.85
N ASP A 2 -21.04 12.66 57.59
CA ASP A 2 -19.83 13.44 57.74
C ASP A 2 -19.05 13.39 56.43
N ASN A 3 -18.89 14.56 55.80
CA ASN A 3 -17.99 14.78 54.68
C ASN A 3 -16.55 14.69 55.22
N GLU A 4 -16.07 13.46 55.42
CA GLU A 4 -14.65 13.25 55.66
C GLU A 4 -13.90 13.70 54.41
N GLN A 5 -13.19 14.83 54.52
CA GLN A 5 -12.27 15.28 53.49
C GLN A 5 -11.25 14.17 53.28
N PRO A 6 -10.96 13.77 52.01
CA PRO A 6 -9.99 12.72 51.76
C PRO A 6 -8.64 13.12 52.37
N HIS A 7 -8.02 12.21 53.14
CA HIS A 7 -6.72 12.43 53.75
C HIS A 7 -5.68 12.87 52.72
N GLN A 8 -4.98 13.95 52.99
CA GLN A 8 -3.95 14.51 52.17
C GLN A 8 -2.59 13.90 52.55
N GLU A 9 -1.97 13.18 51.61
CA GLU A 9 -0.59 12.67 51.79
C GLU A 9 0.36 13.34 50.84
N LEU A 10 1.57 13.63 51.29
CA LEU A 10 2.64 14.15 50.45
C LEU A 10 3.61 13.01 50.12
N VAL A 11 3.83 12.74 48.83
CA VAL A 11 4.77 11.72 48.34
C VAL A 11 5.89 12.35 47.55
N LYS A 12 7.12 12.19 48.02
CA LYS A 12 8.35 12.59 47.32
C LYS A 12 8.87 11.41 46.50
N CYS A 13 8.81 11.55 45.19
CA CYS A 13 9.30 10.58 44.20
C CYS A 13 10.60 11.08 43.56
N VAL A 14 11.70 10.35 43.73
CA VAL A 14 13.03 10.68 43.17
C VAL A 14 13.28 9.78 41.95
N VAL A 15 13.71 10.37 40.84
CA VAL A 15 13.96 9.66 39.56
C VAL A 15 15.48 9.62 39.32
N VAL A 16 16.05 8.43 39.26
CA VAL A 16 17.52 8.22 39.10
C VAL A 16 17.83 7.26 37.95
N GLY A 17 19.07 7.25 37.50
CA GLY A 17 19.58 6.40 36.42
C GLY A 17 20.57 7.15 35.53
N ASP A 18 21.18 6.46 34.57
CA ASP A 18 22.21 7.00 33.68
C ASP A 18 21.74 8.25 32.92
N THR A 19 22.71 9.01 32.41
CA THR A 19 22.47 10.17 31.58
C THR A 19 21.76 9.74 30.29
N ALA A 20 20.82 10.58 29.80
CA ALA A 20 20.05 10.38 28.56
C ALA A 20 19.11 9.15 28.52
N VAL A 21 18.83 8.45 29.62
CA VAL A 21 17.87 7.33 29.65
C VAL A 21 16.42 7.78 29.48
N GLY A 22 16.10 9.06 29.73
CA GLY A 22 14.76 9.61 29.54
C GLY A 22 14.07 10.12 30.80
N LYS A 23 14.79 10.25 31.96
CA LYS A 23 14.25 10.70 33.25
C LYS A 23 13.47 12.00 33.16
N THR A 24 14.12 13.07 32.72
CA THR A 24 13.53 14.41 32.62
C THR A 24 12.31 14.41 31.70
N ARG A 25 12.37 13.73 30.54
CA ARG A 25 11.24 13.64 29.60
C ARG A 25 10.04 12.88 30.20
N LEU A 26 10.30 11.82 30.98
CA LEU A 26 9.26 11.09 31.72
C LEU A 26 8.55 12.00 32.72
N ILE A 27 9.32 12.79 33.49
CA ILE A 27 8.77 13.77 34.44
C ILE A 27 7.95 14.84 33.71
N CYS A 28 8.50 15.40 32.61
CA CYS A 28 7.80 16.41 31.82
C CYS A 28 6.50 15.88 31.22
N ALA A 29 6.52 14.66 30.64
CA ALA A 29 5.33 14.03 30.09
C ALA A 29 4.23 13.88 31.15
N ARG A 30 4.58 13.43 32.36
CA ARG A 30 3.66 13.34 33.50
C ARG A 30 3.12 14.70 33.94
N ALA A 31 4.01 15.70 34.11
CA ALA A 31 3.64 17.04 34.57
C ALA A 31 2.73 17.77 33.56
N CYS A 32 3.02 17.66 32.28
CA CYS A 32 2.24 18.29 31.21
C CYS A 32 1.04 17.48 30.76
N ASN A 33 0.95 16.21 31.14
CA ASN A 33 -0.04 15.24 30.67
C ASN A 33 -0.19 15.22 29.15
N LYS A 34 0.95 15.23 28.44
CA LYS A 34 1.03 15.26 26.99
C LYS A 34 2.08 14.26 26.51
N HIS A 35 1.77 13.59 25.41
CA HIS A 35 2.76 12.83 24.67
C HIS A 35 3.77 13.79 24.01
N VAL A 36 4.97 13.30 23.72
CA VAL A 36 6.02 14.04 23.04
C VAL A 36 6.10 13.59 21.60
N SER A 37 5.98 14.50 20.63
CA SER A 37 6.05 14.17 19.21
C SER A 37 7.43 13.66 18.81
N LEU A 38 7.52 12.94 17.67
CA LEU A 38 8.78 12.42 17.16
C LEU A 38 9.82 13.52 16.94
N SER A 39 9.42 14.64 16.36
CA SER A 39 10.28 15.82 16.16
C SER A 39 10.87 16.36 17.47
N GLN A 40 10.06 16.42 18.53
CA GLN A 40 10.51 16.83 19.87
C GLN A 40 11.42 15.79 20.53
N LEU A 41 11.19 14.48 20.29
CA LEU A 41 12.07 13.41 20.80
C LEU A 41 13.45 13.47 20.17
N LEU A 42 13.51 13.83 18.91
CA LEU A 42 14.75 13.88 18.15
C LEU A 42 15.56 15.17 18.38
N THR A 43 14.96 16.20 19.01
CA THR A 43 15.71 17.41 19.40
C THR A 43 16.65 17.14 20.56
N THR A 44 17.81 17.79 20.57
CA THR A 44 18.77 17.72 21.67
C THR A 44 18.13 18.29 22.94
N HIS A 45 18.10 17.46 23.98
CA HIS A 45 17.65 17.89 25.30
C HIS A 45 18.81 18.52 26.08
N VAL A 46 18.63 19.75 26.56
CA VAL A 46 19.58 20.37 27.49
C VAL A 46 19.26 19.84 28.88
N PRO A 47 20.20 19.15 29.56
CA PRO A 47 19.97 18.68 30.92
C PRO A 47 19.68 19.84 31.87
N THR A 48 18.67 19.72 32.71
CA THR A 48 18.34 20.72 33.72
C THR A 48 18.50 20.15 35.11
N VAL A 49 19.14 20.92 36.04
CA VAL A 49 19.40 20.47 37.42
C VAL A 49 18.12 20.37 38.24
N TRP A 50 17.14 21.22 37.96
CA TRP A 50 15.97 21.43 38.81
C TRP A 50 14.69 21.50 37.94
N ALA A 51 14.34 20.42 37.32
CA ALA A 51 13.19 20.41 36.39
C ALA A 51 11.84 20.74 37.05
N ILE A 52 11.70 20.58 38.35
CA ILE A 52 10.42 20.58 39.05
C ILE A 52 9.91 21.96 39.38
N ASP A 53 10.77 22.87 39.83
CA ASP A 53 10.33 24.18 40.27
C ASP A 53 9.95 25.09 39.09
N GLN A 54 10.54 24.87 37.92
CA GLN A 54 10.16 25.64 36.74
C GLN A 54 8.78 25.26 36.19
N TYR A 55 8.34 24.03 36.37
CA TYR A 55 7.01 23.56 35.89
C TYR A 55 5.86 23.97 36.85
N ARG A 56 6.16 24.27 38.13
CA ARG A 56 5.18 24.71 39.11
C ARG A 56 4.62 26.11 38.89
N ILE A 57 5.20 26.90 38.01
CA ILE A 57 4.76 28.24 37.65
C ILE A 57 3.43 28.18 36.92
N TYR A 58 3.09 27.07 36.26
CA TYR A 58 1.85 26.91 35.54
C TYR A 58 0.75 26.30 36.44
N LYS A 59 -0.37 27.01 36.57
CA LYS A 59 -1.54 26.63 37.40
C LYS A 59 -1.99 25.18 37.10
N ASP A 60 -2.02 24.80 35.83
CA ASP A 60 -2.40 23.45 35.36
C ASP A 60 -1.48 22.33 35.85
N VAL A 61 -0.18 22.62 36.05
CA VAL A 61 0.80 21.67 36.58
C VAL A 61 0.64 21.50 38.10
N LEU A 62 0.28 22.57 38.80
CA LEU A 62 -0.01 22.52 40.25
C LEU A 62 -1.28 21.71 40.52
N GLU A 63 -2.34 21.91 39.73
CA GLU A 63 -3.60 21.15 39.85
C GLU A 63 -3.36 19.64 39.60
N ARG A 64 -2.48 19.28 38.67
CA ARG A 64 -2.13 17.87 38.35
C ARG A 64 -1.14 17.22 39.32
N SER A 65 -0.53 17.99 40.22
CA SER A 65 0.27 17.43 41.30
C SER A 65 -0.56 16.69 42.35
N TRP A 66 -1.87 16.94 42.37
CA TRP A 66 -2.83 16.28 43.22
C TRP A 66 -3.50 15.13 42.48
N GLU A 67 -3.46 13.95 43.08
CA GLU A 67 -4.01 12.74 42.52
C GLU A 67 -4.70 11.91 43.60
N VAL A 68 -5.77 11.24 43.26
CA VAL A 68 -6.49 10.34 44.15
C VAL A 68 -6.12 8.90 43.79
N VAL A 69 -5.35 8.24 44.62
CA VAL A 69 -4.97 6.84 44.45
C VAL A 69 -5.58 6.01 45.57
N ASP A 70 -6.40 5.02 45.21
CA ASP A 70 -7.11 4.12 46.14
C ASP A 70 -7.85 4.89 47.28
N ASN A 71 -8.54 5.97 46.94
CA ASN A 71 -9.25 6.91 47.84
C ASN A 71 -8.34 7.71 48.79
N VAL A 72 -7.07 7.81 48.53
CA VAL A 72 -6.15 8.70 49.24
C VAL A 72 -5.78 9.85 48.34
N ASN A 73 -5.99 11.08 48.82
CA ASN A 73 -5.58 12.29 48.09
C ASN A 73 -4.09 12.56 48.31
N VAL A 74 -3.31 12.50 47.23
CA VAL A 74 -1.83 12.54 47.26
C VAL A 74 -1.31 13.75 46.49
N SER A 75 -0.45 14.55 47.13
CA SER A 75 0.39 15.53 46.44
C SER A 75 1.72 14.87 46.06
N LEU A 76 1.89 14.59 44.75
CA LEU A 76 3.12 13.99 44.22
C LEU A 76 4.16 15.07 43.94
N ARG A 77 5.36 14.91 44.55
CA ARG A 77 6.52 15.76 44.29
C ARG A 77 7.58 14.95 43.53
N LEU A 78 7.85 15.34 42.28
CA LEU A 78 8.84 14.71 41.43
C LEU A 78 10.17 15.39 41.53
N TRP A 79 11.26 14.60 41.66
CA TRP A 79 12.62 15.09 41.71
C TRP A 79 13.46 14.46 40.63
N ASP A 80 13.95 15.28 39.71
CA ASP A 80 14.90 14.84 38.66
C ASP A 80 16.33 14.85 39.22
N THR A 81 17.16 13.95 38.71
CA THR A 81 18.58 13.86 39.15
C THR A 81 19.53 13.72 37.96
N PHE A 82 20.73 14.24 38.11
CA PHE A 82 21.80 14.03 37.13
C PHE A 82 22.40 12.63 37.21
N GLY A 83 22.79 12.09 36.04
CA GLY A 83 23.50 10.84 35.96
C GLY A 83 24.95 10.89 36.54
N ASP A 84 25.60 12.07 36.48
CA ASP A 84 27.07 12.13 36.61
C ASP A 84 27.58 12.73 37.93
N HIS A 85 26.72 13.36 38.78
CA HIS A 85 27.17 14.04 40.01
C HIS A 85 26.62 13.39 41.30
N GLU A 86 27.36 12.44 41.87
CA GLU A 86 26.98 11.72 43.10
C GLU A 86 26.80 12.67 44.30
N LYS A 87 27.64 13.69 44.44
CA LYS A 87 27.62 14.62 45.59
C LYS A 87 26.28 15.39 45.64
N ASP A 88 25.73 15.77 44.49
CA ASP A 88 24.52 16.57 44.42
C ASP A 88 23.26 15.71 44.60
N ARG A 89 23.32 14.42 44.24
CA ARG A 89 22.19 13.48 44.41
C ARG A 89 21.83 13.19 45.86
N ARG A 90 22.79 13.32 46.81
CA ARG A 90 22.53 13.10 48.23
C ARG A 90 21.35 13.91 48.75
N PHE A 91 21.23 15.16 48.32
CA PHE A 91 20.12 16.04 48.71
C PHE A 91 18.77 15.54 48.15
N ALA A 92 18.76 14.98 46.92
CA ALA A 92 17.58 14.42 46.33
C ALA A 92 17.03 13.22 47.13
N TYR A 93 17.90 12.34 47.60
CA TYR A 93 17.54 11.15 48.37
C TYR A 93 16.92 11.45 49.76
N GLY A 94 17.30 12.61 50.35
CA GLY A 94 16.79 12.97 51.66
C GLY A 94 15.25 12.97 51.76
N ARG A 95 14.68 12.19 52.69
CA ARG A 95 13.23 12.04 52.92
C ARG A 95 12.46 11.61 51.65
N SER A 96 13.06 10.80 50.76
CA SER A 96 12.36 10.21 49.64
C SER A 96 11.39 9.13 50.08
N ASP A 97 10.16 9.14 49.57
CA ASP A 97 9.15 8.15 49.86
C ASP A 97 9.17 6.97 48.87
N VAL A 98 9.66 7.23 47.65
CA VAL A 98 9.82 6.23 46.59
C VAL A 98 10.91 6.68 45.60
N VAL A 99 11.64 5.70 45.03
CA VAL A 99 12.66 5.95 44.01
C VAL A 99 12.30 5.22 42.71
N LEU A 100 12.28 5.94 41.60
CA LEU A 100 12.20 5.35 40.27
C LEU A 100 13.60 5.19 39.69
N LEU A 101 14.02 3.95 39.52
CA LEU A 101 15.29 3.58 38.93
C LEU A 101 15.14 3.35 37.44
N CYS A 102 15.56 4.33 36.63
CA CYS A 102 15.34 4.37 35.20
C CYS A 102 16.52 3.84 34.38
N PHE A 103 16.24 3.06 33.37
CA PHE A 103 17.18 2.69 32.32
C PHE A 103 16.56 2.91 30.93
N SER A 104 17.38 2.95 29.88
CA SER A 104 16.88 3.03 28.50
C SER A 104 16.77 1.64 27.91
N ILE A 105 15.60 1.34 27.32
CA ILE A 105 15.38 0.08 26.59
C ILE A 105 16.34 -0.07 25.40
N THR A 106 16.89 1.04 24.88
CA THR A 106 17.89 1.04 23.79
C THR A 106 19.34 0.99 24.27
N ASN A 107 19.57 0.83 25.56
CA ASN A 107 20.91 0.79 26.11
C ASN A 107 21.03 -0.29 27.21
N PRO A 108 21.47 -1.51 26.86
CA PRO A 108 21.64 -2.60 27.84
C PRO A 108 22.70 -2.30 28.94
N VAL A 109 23.62 -1.36 28.67
CA VAL A 109 24.58 -0.93 29.69
C VAL A 109 23.88 -0.20 30.83
N SER A 110 22.89 0.66 30.50
CA SER A 110 22.09 1.36 31.51
C SER A 110 21.33 0.41 32.45
N LEU A 111 20.83 -0.71 31.93
CA LEU A 111 20.19 -1.75 32.76
C LEU A 111 21.22 -2.44 33.68
N ARG A 112 22.42 -2.73 33.17
CA ARG A 112 23.50 -3.29 34.01
C ARG A 112 23.89 -2.32 35.12
N ASN A 113 23.99 -1.02 34.80
CA ASN A 113 24.33 0.02 35.78
C ASN A 113 23.26 0.16 36.87
N CYS A 114 21.96 -0.12 36.53
CA CYS A 114 20.92 -0.16 37.57
C CYS A 114 21.28 -1.15 38.69
N LYS A 115 21.82 -2.31 38.36
CA LYS A 115 22.19 -3.35 39.32
C LYS A 115 23.54 -3.05 39.98
N ALA A 116 24.56 -2.68 39.19
CA ALA A 116 25.94 -2.58 39.65
C ALA A 116 26.23 -1.29 40.38
N MET A 117 25.58 -0.19 40.04
CA MET A 117 25.91 1.16 40.56
C MET A 117 24.71 1.81 41.27
N TRP A 118 23.59 1.95 40.59
CA TRP A 118 22.46 2.75 41.10
C TRP A 118 21.74 2.12 42.29
N TYR A 119 21.42 0.83 42.23
CA TYR A 119 20.73 0.19 43.35
C TYR A 119 21.54 0.15 44.64
N PRO A 120 22.85 -0.17 44.66
CA PRO A 120 23.71 -0.01 45.83
C PRO A 120 23.77 1.42 46.37
N GLU A 121 23.85 2.44 45.50
CA GLU A 121 23.80 3.84 45.88
C GLU A 121 22.49 4.18 46.60
N ILE A 122 21.33 3.81 45.99
CA ILE A 122 20.03 4.03 46.60
C ILE A 122 19.96 3.36 47.99
N ARG A 123 20.38 2.15 48.11
CA ARG A 123 20.33 1.41 49.40
C ARG A 123 21.25 2.01 50.46
N ARG A 124 22.32 2.64 50.06
CA ARG A 124 23.20 3.37 50.97
C ARG A 124 22.53 4.61 51.58
N PHE A 125 21.79 5.38 50.79
CA PHE A 125 21.16 6.62 51.24
C PHE A 125 19.70 6.45 51.69
N CYS A 126 19.01 5.43 51.13
CA CYS A 126 17.58 5.14 51.36
C CYS A 126 17.36 3.63 51.60
N PRO A 127 17.79 3.06 52.73
CA PRO A 127 17.79 1.59 52.94
C PRO A 127 16.37 0.96 52.88
N HIS A 128 15.37 1.69 53.32
CA HIS A 128 13.97 1.17 53.43
C HIS A 128 13.02 1.75 52.43
N THR A 129 13.43 2.68 51.58
CA THR A 129 12.60 3.31 50.58
C THR A 129 12.25 2.32 49.45
N PRO A 130 10.97 2.17 49.03
CA PRO A 130 10.64 1.35 47.92
C PRO A 130 11.25 1.87 46.62
N VAL A 131 11.68 0.92 45.76
CA VAL A 131 12.32 1.21 44.46
C VAL A 131 11.51 0.50 43.40
N LEU A 132 11.20 1.20 42.29
CA LEU A 132 10.61 0.64 41.09
C LEU A 132 11.64 0.73 39.96
N LEU A 133 11.81 -0.35 39.20
CA LEU A 133 12.64 -0.38 38.00
C LEU A 133 11.81 0.04 36.81
N VAL A 134 12.27 1.04 36.06
CA VAL A 134 11.53 1.65 34.97
C VAL A 134 12.35 1.63 33.68
N GLY A 135 11.85 0.90 32.66
CA GLY A 135 12.39 0.92 31.30
C GLY A 135 11.78 2.05 30.49
N CYS A 136 12.58 3.05 30.13
CA CYS A 136 12.18 4.18 29.32
C CYS A 136 12.38 3.91 27.82
N LYS A 137 11.64 4.62 26.94
CA LYS A 137 11.72 4.55 25.49
C LYS A 137 11.26 3.18 24.95
N ASN A 138 10.13 2.67 25.47
CA ASN A 138 9.52 1.42 25.01
C ASN A 138 9.18 1.46 23.50
N ASP A 139 8.78 2.63 22.99
CA ASP A 139 8.50 2.90 21.58
C ASP A 139 9.62 2.43 20.65
N LEU A 140 10.87 2.58 21.03
CA LEU A 140 12.02 2.22 20.19
C LEU A 140 12.19 0.70 19.97
N ARG A 141 11.43 -0.16 20.66
CA ARG A 141 11.42 -1.59 20.33
C ARG A 141 10.83 -1.89 18.96
N TYR A 142 9.92 -1.06 18.45
CA TYR A 142 9.34 -1.20 17.11
C TYR A 142 9.77 -0.07 16.17
N MET A 143 9.96 1.16 16.69
CA MET A 143 10.33 2.32 15.88
C MET A 143 11.77 2.29 15.35
N TYR A 144 12.64 1.44 15.87
CA TYR A 144 14.04 1.40 15.40
C TYR A 144 14.18 1.02 13.92
N ARG A 145 13.11 0.49 13.30
CA ARG A 145 13.00 0.15 11.88
C ARG A 145 12.20 1.17 11.06
N ASP A 146 11.57 2.12 11.71
CA ASP A 146 10.74 3.15 11.05
C ASP A 146 11.64 4.04 10.19
N GLU A 147 11.23 4.24 8.93
CA GLU A 147 12.01 5.03 7.97
C GLU A 147 12.14 6.49 8.39
N THR A 148 11.09 7.07 8.97
CA THR A 148 11.09 8.44 9.47
C THR A 148 12.11 8.58 10.60
N TYR A 149 12.16 7.61 11.50
CA TYR A 149 13.16 7.54 12.57
C TYR A 149 14.57 7.36 12.00
N LEU A 150 14.77 6.47 11.02
CA LEU A 150 16.06 6.20 10.41
C LEU A 150 16.56 7.34 9.53
N SER A 151 15.68 8.03 8.80
CA SER A 151 16.02 9.17 7.94
C SER A 151 16.65 10.30 8.73
N TYR A 152 16.15 10.52 9.96
CA TYR A 152 16.73 11.51 10.88
C TYR A 152 18.23 11.32 11.14
N PHE A 153 18.73 10.08 11.14
CA PHE A 153 20.15 9.79 11.37
C PHE A 153 20.97 9.84 10.08
N ARG A 154 20.34 9.74 8.90
CA ARG A 154 21.05 9.85 7.60
C ARG A 154 21.57 11.27 7.36
N ASP A 155 20.80 12.28 7.79
CA ASP A 155 21.12 13.70 7.57
C ASP A 155 21.97 14.32 8.68
N ARG A 156 22.32 13.55 9.72
CA ARG A 156 23.10 14.02 10.85
C ARG A 156 24.53 13.52 10.82
N SER A 157 25.34 14.15 11.69
CA SER A 157 26.75 13.78 11.91
C SER A 157 26.92 12.25 12.08
N PRO A 158 27.96 11.64 11.47
CA PRO A 158 28.25 10.22 11.59
C PRO A 158 28.51 9.72 13.04
N PHE A 159 28.64 10.65 13.99
CA PHE A 159 28.78 10.33 15.41
C PHE A 159 27.44 10.06 16.13
N VAL A 160 26.31 10.38 15.51
CA VAL A 160 24.97 10.10 16.06
C VAL A 160 24.46 8.83 15.42
N ARG A 161 24.26 7.77 16.22
CA ARG A 161 23.92 6.45 15.75
C ARG A 161 22.47 6.10 16.05
N ALA A 162 21.78 5.54 15.05
CA ALA A 162 20.46 4.94 15.23
C ALA A 162 20.52 3.70 16.15
N THR A 163 19.42 3.41 16.81
CA THR A 163 19.26 2.20 17.64
C THR A 163 19.33 0.95 16.77
N ARG A 164 20.08 -0.06 17.21
CA ARG A 164 20.17 -1.37 16.55
C ARG A 164 19.33 -2.40 17.30
N LYS A 165 18.91 -3.46 16.62
CA LYS A 165 18.20 -4.61 17.21
C LYS A 165 18.97 -5.23 18.38
N SER A 166 20.32 -5.31 18.27
CA SER A 166 21.22 -5.81 19.31
C SER A 166 21.22 -4.99 20.60
N ASP A 167 20.87 -3.72 20.51
CA ASP A 167 20.93 -2.77 21.63
C ASP A 167 19.62 -2.76 22.44
N LEU A 168 18.59 -3.49 21.95
CA LEU A 168 17.28 -3.52 22.57
C LEU A 168 17.23 -4.48 23.77
N VAL A 169 16.84 -3.95 24.91
CA VAL A 169 16.52 -4.75 26.09
C VAL A 169 15.12 -5.35 25.96
N MET A 170 15.05 -6.68 26.06
CA MET A 170 13.78 -7.39 26.04
C MET A 170 13.12 -7.43 27.43
N PRO A 171 11.77 -7.53 27.52
CA PRO A 171 11.06 -7.49 28.79
C PRO A 171 11.49 -8.57 29.79
N ASP A 172 11.85 -9.76 29.31
CA ASP A 172 12.35 -10.87 30.14
C ASP A 172 13.68 -10.58 30.80
N GLN A 173 14.60 -9.90 30.09
CA GLN A 173 15.92 -9.46 30.63
C GLN A 173 15.74 -8.44 31.76
N ALA A 174 14.89 -7.44 31.55
CA ALA A 174 14.62 -6.42 32.53
C ALA A 174 13.91 -6.99 33.78
N ARG A 175 12.94 -7.91 33.57
CA ARG A 175 12.28 -8.63 34.66
C ARG A 175 13.24 -9.54 35.44
N ALA A 176 14.23 -10.12 34.78
CA ALA A 176 15.28 -10.88 35.49
C ALA A 176 16.03 -10.00 36.49
N VAL A 177 16.48 -8.82 36.05
CA VAL A 177 17.13 -7.83 36.91
C VAL A 177 16.20 -7.36 38.03
N ALA A 178 14.96 -7.04 37.72
CA ALA A 178 13.96 -6.62 38.72
C ALA A 178 13.75 -7.69 39.83
N ARG A 179 13.68 -8.97 39.42
CA ARG A 179 13.59 -10.10 40.39
C ARG A 179 14.82 -10.24 41.27
N GLU A 180 16.01 -10.09 40.70
CA GLU A 180 17.25 -10.10 41.46
C GLU A 180 17.32 -8.97 42.51
N LEU A 181 16.81 -7.78 42.13
CA LEU A 181 16.77 -6.61 43.01
C LEU A 181 15.57 -6.64 43.98
N GLY A 182 14.61 -7.54 43.82
CA GLY A 182 13.37 -7.60 44.58
C GLY A 182 12.44 -6.39 44.39
N VAL A 183 12.39 -5.84 43.18
CA VAL A 183 11.64 -4.60 42.85
C VAL A 183 10.59 -4.89 41.74
N CYS A 184 9.54 -4.05 41.71
CA CYS A 184 8.55 -4.07 40.62
C CYS A 184 9.17 -3.46 39.35
N TYR A 185 8.78 -4.01 38.21
CA TYR A 185 9.21 -3.55 36.88
C TYR A 185 8.07 -2.94 36.09
N TYR A 186 8.33 -1.80 35.46
CA TYR A 186 7.42 -1.07 34.58
C TYR A 186 8.17 -0.57 33.34
N GLU A 187 7.42 -0.40 32.24
CA GLU A 187 7.94 0.22 31.03
C GLU A 187 7.16 1.49 30.69
N THR A 188 7.85 2.47 30.10
CA THR A 188 7.25 3.74 29.72
C THR A 188 7.70 4.21 28.34
N SER A 189 6.79 4.87 27.64
CA SER A 189 7.08 5.64 26.44
C SER A 189 6.45 7.02 26.56
N VAL A 190 7.25 8.05 26.43
CA VAL A 190 6.73 9.43 26.38
C VAL A 190 6.12 9.77 25.00
N PHE A 191 6.47 9.00 23.98
CA PHE A 191 5.94 9.14 22.63
C PHE A 191 4.48 8.62 22.52
N THR A 192 4.25 7.40 23.00
CA THR A 192 2.91 6.80 23.01
C THR A 192 2.11 7.12 24.27
N TYR A 193 2.74 7.76 25.24
CA TYR A 193 2.24 7.99 26.60
C TYR A 193 1.97 6.70 27.41
N TYR A 194 2.40 5.53 26.88
CA TYR A 194 2.22 4.25 27.54
C TYR A 194 2.98 4.18 28.86
N GLY A 195 2.32 3.71 29.88
CA GLY A 195 2.90 3.44 31.21
C GLY A 195 3.27 4.68 32.02
N VAL A 196 3.12 5.90 31.48
CA VAL A 196 3.52 7.13 32.17
C VAL A 196 2.70 7.35 33.45
N ASN A 197 1.37 7.31 33.36
CA ASN A 197 0.53 7.45 34.55
C ASN A 197 0.64 6.25 35.48
N GLU A 198 0.65 5.05 34.93
CA GLU A 198 0.70 3.80 35.69
C GLU A 198 1.95 3.70 36.59
N VAL A 199 3.14 4.11 36.08
CA VAL A 199 4.37 4.05 36.88
C VAL A 199 4.32 5.00 38.07
N PHE A 200 3.74 6.20 37.90
CA PHE A 200 3.61 7.15 39.01
C PHE A 200 2.54 6.75 40.00
N GLU A 201 1.39 6.28 39.56
CA GLU A 201 0.36 5.73 40.46
C GLU A 201 0.88 4.55 41.28
N ASN A 202 1.61 3.63 40.66
CA ASN A 202 2.20 2.50 41.37
C ASN A 202 3.37 2.90 42.28
N SER A 203 4.07 3.98 41.95
CA SER A 203 5.08 4.57 42.87
C SER A 203 4.38 5.15 44.10
N ILE A 204 3.24 5.83 43.97
CA ILE A 204 2.43 6.30 45.08
C ILE A 204 1.94 5.14 45.95
N ARG A 205 1.40 4.06 45.33
CA ARG A 205 1.00 2.85 46.07
C ARG A 205 2.14 2.27 46.88
N ALA A 206 3.31 2.13 46.28
CA ALA A 206 4.50 1.62 46.95
C ALA A 206 4.91 2.51 48.17
N ALA A 207 4.91 3.84 47.98
CA ALA A 207 5.22 4.80 49.05
C ALA A 207 4.22 4.73 50.22
N LEU A 208 2.91 4.70 49.89
CA LEU A 208 1.84 4.62 50.89
C LEU A 208 1.87 3.30 51.68
N ILE A 209 2.18 2.18 51.01
CA ILE A 209 2.36 0.87 51.69
C ILE A 209 3.55 0.87 52.61
N ALA A 210 4.70 1.43 52.21
CA ALA A 210 5.85 1.58 53.05
C ALA A 210 5.57 2.43 54.29
N ARG A 211 4.82 3.54 54.13
CA ARG A 211 4.32 4.37 55.25
C ARG A 211 3.41 3.61 56.16
N ARG A 212 2.47 2.82 55.64
CA ARG A 212 1.56 1.99 56.40
C ARG A 212 2.32 0.98 57.30
N GLN A 213 3.43 0.43 56.79
CA GLN A 213 4.26 -0.49 57.59
C GLN A 213 4.96 0.22 58.75
N GLN A 214 5.37 1.49 58.55
CA GLN A 214 6.00 2.33 59.58
C GLN A 214 4.97 2.92 60.55
N ARG A 215 3.75 3.21 60.09
CA ARG A 215 2.68 3.90 60.84
C ARG A 215 1.43 3.02 60.84
N PHE A 216 1.48 1.88 61.57
CA PHE A 216 0.40 0.86 61.58
C PHE A 216 -0.92 1.36 62.13
N TRP A 217 -0.96 2.50 62.86
CA TRP A 217 -2.20 3.14 63.36
C TRP A 217 -2.99 3.91 62.31
N MET A 218 -2.42 4.18 61.10
CA MET A 218 -3.13 4.91 60.07
C MET A 218 -4.13 4.00 59.35
N THR A 219 -5.42 4.10 59.72
CA THR A 219 -6.50 3.22 59.20
C THR A 219 -6.79 3.46 57.73
N ASN A 220 -6.59 4.70 57.24
CA ASN A 220 -6.93 5.11 55.88
C ASN A 220 -6.03 4.41 54.83
N LEU A 221 -4.78 4.10 55.19
CA LEU A 221 -3.84 3.44 54.28
C LEU A 221 -4.11 1.92 54.16
N LYS A 222 -5.04 1.37 54.96
CA LYS A 222 -5.39 -0.07 54.89
C LYS A 222 -5.98 -0.51 53.56
N ARG A 223 -6.66 0.41 52.86
CA ARG A 223 -7.32 0.17 51.55
C ARG A 223 -6.38 0.28 50.36
N VAL A 224 -5.16 0.82 50.52
CA VAL A 224 -4.20 0.97 49.43
C VAL A 224 -3.78 -0.40 48.90
N LYS A 225 -3.96 -0.58 47.59
CA LYS A 225 -3.63 -1.83 46.89
C LYS A 225 -2.12 -1.95 46.70
N ARG A 226 -1.63 -3.19 46.51
CA ARG A 226 -0.24 -3.41 46.06
C ARG A 226 -0.06 -2.82 44.66
N PRO A 227 1.20 -2.44 44.29
CA PRO A 227 1.50 -2.02 42.92
C PRO A 227 0.92 -3.00 41.92
N LEU A 228 0.16 -2.49 40.96
CA LEU A 228 -0.56 -3.30 39.96
C LEU A 228 0.40 -3.79 38.89
N LEU A 229 0.08 -4.93 38.32
CA LEU A 229 0.81 -5.48 37.19
C LEU A 229 0.49 -4.66 35.93
N GLN A 230 1.51 -4.30 35.17
CA GLN A 230 1.37 -3.55 33.93
C GLN A 230 1.03 -4.49 32.77
N ALA A 231 0.01 -4.13 31.98
CA ALA A 231 -0.32 -4.84 30.75
C ALA A 231 0.75 -4.55 29.68
N PRO A 232 1.20 -5.54 28.89
CA PRO A 232 2.21 -5.35 27.85
C PRO A 232 1.75 -4.38 26.76
N PHE A 233 2.66 -3.56 26.25
CA PHE A 233 2.40 -2.68 25.10
C PHE A 233 2.38 -3.47 23.80
N CYS A 234 1.24 -3.49 23.14
CA CYS A 234 1.14 -4.03 21.78
C CYS A 234 1.56 -2.95 20.77
N PRO A 235 2.61 -3.17 19.97
CA PRO A 235 2.99 -2.21 18.94
C PRO A 235 1.87 -2.07 17.90
N PRO A 236 1.74 -0.89 17.26
CA PRO A 236 0.75 -0.68 16.21
C PRO A 236 0.97 -1.68 15.06
N LYS A 237 -0.10 -1.99 14.33
CA LYS A 237 0.02 -2.80 13.12
C LYS A 237 0.83 -2.04 12.08
N PRO A 238 1.73 -2.72 11.34
CA PRO A 238 2.38 -2.13 10.18
C PRO A 238 1.35 -1.60 9.19
N ILE A 239 1.57 -0.40 8.68
CA ILE A 239 0.74 0.19 7.62
C ILE A 239 1.18 -0.43 6.30
N PRO A 240 0.25 -0.86 5.43
CA PRO A 240 0.60 -1.36 4.11
C PRO A 240 1.25 -0.26 3.27
N PRO A 241 2.23 -0.59 2.40
CA PRO A 241 2.84 0.39 1.52
C PRO A 241 1.81 0.94 0.52
N GLU A 242 1.93 2.25 0.22
CA GLU A 242 1.11 2.89 -0.81
C GLU A 242 1.68 2.59 -2.20
N VAL A 243 0.78 2.39 -3.18
CA VAL A 243 1.17 2.14 -4.57
C VAL A 243 1.39 3.45 -5.30
N CYS A 244 2.60 3.64 -5.81
CA CYS A 244 2.95 4.78 -6.64
C CYS A 244 2.70 4.45 -8.11
N LEU A 245 1.81 5.19 -8.77
CA LEU A 245 1.56 5.04 -10.20
C LEU A 245 2.52 5.91 -11.00
N ALA A 246 3.20 5.31 -11.97
CA ALA A 246 4.00 6.07 -12.93
C ALA A 246 3.12 7.07 -13.71
N PRO A 247 3.60 8.26 -14.08
CA PRO A 247 2.83 9.25 -14.81
C PRO A 247 2.36 8.71 -16.16
N SER A 248 1.18 9.15 -16.61
CA SER A 248 0.64 8.75 -17.90
C SER A 248 1.36 9.45 -19.04
N THR A 249 1.83 8.69 -20.03
CA THR A 249 2.39 9.18 -21.29
C THR A 249 1.38 9.11 -22.44
N TYR A 250 0.11 8.74 -22.15
CA TYR A 250 -0.91 8.52 -23.17
C TYR A 250 -1.11 9.70 -24.09
N GLU A 251 -1.28 10.90 -23.54
CA GLU A 251 -1.53 12.10 -24.34
C GLU A 251 -0.36 12.47 -25.25
N GLU A 252 0.87 12.30 -24.75
CA GLU A 252 2.08 12.54 -25.54
C GLU A 252 2.19 11.52 -26.68
N ASN A 253 1.86 10.28 -26.42
CA ASN A 253 1.89 9.20 -27.41
C ASN A 253 0.85 9.42 -28.51
N ILE A 254 -0.39 9.80 -28.16
CA ILE A 254 -1.42 10.13 -29.17
C ILE A 254 -1.06 11.40 -29.96
N LYS A 255 -0.51 12.40 -29.30
CA LYS A 255 0.03 13.58 -30.00
C LYS A 255 1.15 13.19 -30.98
N SER A 256 1.98 12.21 -30.64
CA SER A 256 3.03 11.71 -31.52
C SER A 256 2.48 11.08 -32.81
N LEU A 257 1.32 10.40 -32.76
CA LEU A 257 0.62 9.88 -33.94
C LEU A 257 0.26 11.01 -34.92
N TRP A 258 -0.25 12.11 -34.40
CA TRP A 258 -0.56 13.29 -35.23
C TRP A 258 0.67 13.90 -35.88
N THR A 259 1.82 13.90 -35.23
CA THR A 259 3.05 14.51 -35.73
C THR A 259 3.86 13.61 -36.66
N ARG A 260 3.85 12.27 -36.41
CA ARG A 260 4.65 11.29 -37.19
C ARG A 260 3.89 10.72 -38.37
N LEU A 261 2.56 10.64 -38.25
CA LEU A 261 1.68 10.09 -39.28
C LEU A 261 1.98 8.62 -39.64
N ASP A 262 2.45 7.84 -38.67
CA ASP A 262 2.77 6.41 -38.83
C ASP A 262 1.47 5.61 -39.02
N HIS A 263 1.44 4.68 -39.97
CA HIS A 263 0.31 3.77 -40.26
C HIS A 263 -1.03 4.49 -40.54
N THR A 264 -1.01 5.64 -41.21
CA THR A 264 -2.22 6.34 -41.65
C THR A 264 -2.96 5.51 -42.71
N ASP A 265 -4.30 5.48 -42.63
CA ASP A 265 -5.18 4.68 -43.48
C ASP A 265 -6.28 5.50 -44.20
N VAL A 266 -6.28 6.81 -43.99
CA VAL A 266 -7.19 7.74 -44.67
C VAL A 266 -6.45 9.04 -45.10
N THR A 267 -6.80 9.54 -46.28
CA THR A 267 -6.36 10.84 -46.78
C THR A 267 -7.57 11.74 -47.00
N LEU A 268 -7.59 12.90 -46.36
CA LEU A 268 -8.63 13.92 -46.46
C LEU A 268 -8.14 15.02 -47.39
N ILE A 269 -8.88 15.34 -48.44
CA ILE A 269 -8.56 16.40 -49.42
C ILE A 269 -9.48 17.59 -49.16
N ALA A 270 -8.86 18.74 -48.79
CA ALA A 270 -9.53 20.02 -48.60
C ALA A 270 -8.94 21.05 -49.58
N GLY A 271 -9.66 21.32 -50.70
CA GLY A 271 -9.15 22.15 -51.77
C GLY A 271 -7.85 21.58 -52.36
N ASN A 272 -6.74 22.31 -52.27
CA ASN A 272 -5.42 21.91 -52.80
C ASN A 272 -4.53 21.22 -51.71
N HIS A 273 -5.04 21.01 -50.50
CA HIS A 273 -4.30 20.39 -49.40
C HIS A 273 -4.80 18.99 -49.12
N SER A 274 -3.88 18.11 -48.78
CA SER A 274 -4.18 16.74 -48.34
C SER A 274 -3.68 16.51 -46.91
N PHE A 275 -4.48 15.86 -46.10
CA PHE A 275 -4.18 15.48 -44.71
C PHE A 275 -4.30 13.98 -44.58
N THR A 276 -3.26 13.32 -44.11
CA THR A 276 -3.31 11.90 -43.74
C THR A 276 -3.70 11.77 -42.29
N ALA A 277 -4.52 10.75 -41.97
CA ALA A 277 -5.06 10.53 -40.62
C ALA A 277 -5.37 9.04 -40.41
N HIS A 278 -5.96 8.74 -39.25
CA HIS A 278 -6.34 7.38 -38.84
C HIS A 278 -7.86 7.29 -38.71
N ARG A 279 -8.49 6.37 -39.46
CA ARG A 279 -9.96 6.17 -39.42
C ARG A 279 -10.47 5.90 -38.01
N CYS A 280 -9.75 5.10 -37.22
CA CYS A 280 -10.12 4.79 -35.85
C CYS A 280 -10.29 6.04 -34.97
N PHE A 281 -9.35 6.99 -35.02
CA PHE A 281 -9.43 8.23 -34.26
C PHE A 281 -10.50 9.17 -34.78
N LEU A 282 -10.64 9.31 -36.09
CA LEU A 282 -11.68 10.15 -36.69
C LEU A 282 -13.07 9.63 -36.35
N ALA A 283 -13.29 8.33 -36.46
CA ALA A 283 -14.57 7.70 -36.13
C ALA A 283 -14.89 7.75 -34.63
N ALA A 284 -13.89 7.62 -33.77
CA ALA A 284 -14.07 7.76 -32.33
C ALA A 284 -14.43 9.18 -31.93
N ALA A 285 -13.83 10.19 -32.55
CA ALA A 285 -14.07 11.60 -32.23
C ALA A 285 -15.37 12.16 -32.82
N SER A 286 -15.76 11.73 -34.05
CA SER A 286 -16.85 12.32 -34.82
C SER A 286 -17.83 11.27 -35.28
N PRO A 287 -19.13 11.42 -34.94
CA PRO A 287 -20.19 10.59 -35.50
C PRO A 287 -20.34 10.68 -37.04
N ALA A 288 -20.03 11.83 -37.62
CA ALA A 288 -20.04 12.01 -39.07
C ALA A 288 -18.97 11.15 -39.75
N PHE A 289 -17.78 11.11 -39.25
CA PHE A 289 -16.72 10.23 -39.75
C PHE A 289 -17.03 8.76 -39.49
N HIS A 290 -17.60 8.42 -38.32
CA HIS A 290 -18.01 7.05 -38.04
C HIS A 290 -19.02 6.54 -39.09
N ARG A 291 -20.08 7.29 -39.40
CA ARG A 291 -21.04 6.93 -40.41
C ARG A 291 -20.41 6.84 -41.81
N LEU A 292 -19.49 7.78 -42.12
CA LEU A 292 -18.82 7.78 -43.42
C LEU A 292 -18.02 6.50 -43.65
N PHE A 293 -17.22 6.08 -42.66
CA PHE A 293 -16.33 4.92 -42.80
C PHE A 293 -17.05 3.58 -42.63
N THR A 294 -18.22 3.55 -42.01
CA THR A 294 -19.06 2.36 -41.87
C THR A 294 -20.10 2.20 -43.02
N MET A 295 -20.21 3.18 -43.91
CA MET A 295 -21.04 3.03 -45.08
C MET A 295 -20.54 1.88 -45.94
N GLU A 296 -21.44 0.93 -46.27
CA GLU A 296 -21.15 -0.11 -47.26
C GLU A 296 -20.89 0.55 -48.63
N LEU A 297 -19.67 0.38 -49.12
CA LEU A 297 -19.39 0.67 -50.54
C LEU A 297 -19.98 -0.50 -51.35
N VAL A 298 -21.30 -0.54 -51.47
CA VAL A 298 -22.03 -1.55 -52.23
C VAL A 298 -21.61 -1.43 -53.69
N GLN A 299 -20.98 -2.47 -54.22
CA GLN A 299 -20.83 -2.66 -55.65
C GLN A 299 -22.21 -3.10 -56.21
N GLU A 300 -22.84 -2.30 -56.99
CA GLU A 300 -23.97 -2.75 -57.83
C GLU A 300 -23.45 -3.86 -58.77
N TYR A 301 -23.91 -5.07 -58.51
CA TYR A 301 -23.70 -6.22 -59.36
C TYR A 301 -24.67 -6.09 -60.54
N THR A 302 -24.18 -5.73 -61.71
CA THR A 302 -24.86 -6.05 -62.95
C THR A 302 -24.48 -7.47 -63.34
N PRO A 303 -25.44 -8.42 -63.46
CA PRO A 303 -25.14 -9.78 -63.89
C PRO A 303 -24.92 -9.77 -65.40
N ARG A 304 -23.70 -10.06 -65.85
CA ARG A 304 -23.46 -10.51 -67.24
C ARG A 304 -23.02 -11.96 -67.22
N SER A 305 -23.80 -12.70 -67.95
CA SER A 305 -23.74 -14.13 -68.18
C SER A 305 -22.46 -14.60 -68.88
N SER A 306 -22.11 -15.84 -68.58
CA SER A 306 -21.59 -16.93 -69.39
C SER A 306 -20.08 -17.01 -69.66
N SER A 307 -19.62 -18.16 -69.28
CA SER A 307 -18.89 -19.28 -69.99
C SER A 307 -17.36 -19.25 -70.03
N GLU A 308 -16.90 -20.35 -69.49
CA GLU A 308 -15.85 -21.31 -69.97
C GLU A 308 -14.35 -21.06 -69.71
N SER A 309 -13.83 -22.01 -69.06
CA SER A 309 -12.75 -22.99 -69.31
C SER A 309 -11.35 -22.67 -68.77
N SER A 310 -11.00 -23.59 -67.90
CA SER A 310 -9.72 -24.31 -67.67
C SER A 310 -8.40 -23.78 -68.25
N MET A 311 -7.41 -23.70 -67.38
CA MET A 311 -6.13 -24.47 -67.56
C MET A 311 -5.19 -24.29 -66.34
N VAL A 312 -4.60 -25.41 -66.02
CA VAL A 312 -3.56 -25.69 -65.02
C VAL A 312 -2.22 -25.16 -65.52
N SER A 313 -1.42 -24.64 -64.63
CA SER A 313 0.04 -24.93 -64.63
C SER A 313 0.74 -24.53 -63.34
N SER A 314 1.43 -25.54 -62.85
CA SER A 314 2.41 -25.65 -61.79
C SER A 314 3.67 -24.79 -62.02
N PHE A 315 4.27 -24.39 -60.90
CA PHE A 315 5.73 -24.17 -60.62
C PHE A 315 5.82 -23.45 -59.29
N GLY A 316 6.66 -23.76 -58.33
CA GLY A 316 7.82 -24.64 -58.20
C GLY A 316 8.28 -24.50 -56.75
N GLU A 317 8.68 -25.59 -56.17
CA GLU A 317 9.30 -25.68 -54.85
C GLU A 317 10.62 -24.89 -54.81
N ALA A 318 10.82 -24.10 -53.76
CA ALA A 318 12.15 -23.68 -53.36
C ALA A 318 12.43 -24.12 -51.93
N THR A 319 13.47 -24.89 -51.82
CA THR A 319 14.04 -25.60 -50.70
C THR A 319 14.26 -24.76 -49.45
N VAL A 320 13.83 -25.35 -48.35
CA VAL A 320 14.10 -24.93 -46.96
C VAL A 320 15.57 -25.18 -46.65
N GLY A 321 16.28 -24.11 -46.29
CA GLY A 321 17.59 -24.19 -45.62
C GLY A 321 17.40 -24.26 -44.10
N ASP A 322 17.96 -25.31 -43.57
CA ASP A 322 18.04 -25.63 -42.14
C ASP A 322 18.86 -24.55 -41.42
N PHE A 323 18.27 -23.84 -40.48
CA PHE A 323 19.03 -23.02 -39.53
C PHE A 323 18.61 -23.39 -38.11
N ASN A 324 19.64 -23.78 -37.35
CA ASN A 324 19.59 -24.18 -35.96
C ASN A 324 18.88 -23.17 -35.04
N ASP A 325 18.07 -23.80 -34.24
CA ASP A 325 17.34 -23.41 -33.08
C ASP A 325 18.29 -22.92 -31.98
N ASP A 326 18.11 -21.73 -31.48
CA ASP A 326 18.41 -21.32 -30.09
C ASP A 326 18.15 -19.82 -29.85
N THR A 327 17.08 -19.30 -30.46
CA THR A 327 16.48 -18.02 -30.00
C THR A 327 14.98 -18.24 -29.89
N GLU A 328 14.46 -18.20 -28.67
CA GLU A 328 13.02 -18.16 -28.40
C GLU A 328 12.42 -16.96 -29.15
N CYS A 329 11.90 -17.22 -30.35
CA CYS A 329 11.13 -16.22 -31.08
C CYS A 329 9.84 -15.93 -30.33
N LEU A 330 9.72 -14.71 -29.83
CA LEU A 330 8.53 -14.19 -29.18
C LEU A 330 7.26 -14.24 -30.04
N ILE A 331 7.44 -14.36 -31.37
CA ILE A 331 6.35 -14.29 -32.34
C ILE A 331 6.67 -15.22 -33.53
N ARG A 332 5.71 -16.08 -33.92
CA ARG A 332 5.80 -16.95 -35.10
C ARG A 332 4.74 -16.53 -36.13
N ILE A 333 5.10 -16.59 -37.41
CA ILE A 333 4.18 -16.37 -38.54
C ILE A 333 3.87 -17.71 -39.17
N ASP A 334 2.61 -18.12 -39.20
CA ASP A 334 2.14 -19.34 -39.85
C ASP A 334 1.16 -18.99 -41.00
N GLN A 335 1.62 -19.20 -42.23
CA GLN A 335 0.83 -18.92 -43.42
C GLN A 335 -0.24 -20.00 -43.69
N SER A 336 -0.13 -21.19 -43.07
CA SER A 336 -1.06 -22.31 -43.35
C SER A 336 -2.42 -22.16 -42.62
N LYS A 337 -2.53 -21.33 -41.59
CA LYS A 337 -3.74 -21.14 -40.79
C LYS A 337 -4.57 -19.90 -41.18
N THR A 338 -4.08 -19.10 -42.13
CA THR A 338 -4.68 -17.81 -42.47
C THR A 338 -6.17 -17.90 -42.86
N ASN A 339 -6.54 -18.90 -43.65
CA ASN A 339 -7.91 -19.01 -44.13
C ASN A 339 -8.92 -19.41 -43.05
N LYS A 340 -8.52 -20.24 -42.08
CA LYS A 340 -9.40 -20.68 -40.98
C LYS A 340 -9.66 -19.57 -39.95
N VAL A 341 -8.64 -18.78 -39.65
CA VAL A 341 -8.74 -17.67 -38.71
C VAL A 341 -9.63 -16.56 -39.29
N TRP A 342 -9.46 -16.24 -40.56
CA TRP A 342 -10.30 -15.26 -41.25
C TRP A 342 -11.79 -15.67 -41.33
N ASP A 343 -12.08 -16.95 -41.50
CA ASP A 343 -13.44 -17.45 -41.49
C ASP A 343 -14.09 -17.44 -40.11
N GLN A 344 -13.34 -17.64 -39.05
CA GLN A 344 -13.81 -17.49 -37.66
C GLN A 344 -14.08 -16.03 -37.32
N ILE A 345 -13.22 -15.12 -37.75
CA ILE A 345 -13.37 -13.67 -37.54
C ILE A 345 -14.64 -13.17 -38.28
N LYS A 346 -14.89 -13.61 -39.50
CA LYS A 346 -16.12 -13.32 -40.25
C LYS A 346 -17.39 -13.78 -39.55
N ARG A 347 -17.34 -14.83 -38.73
CA ARG A 347 -18.53 -15.35 -38.01
C ARG A 347 -18.76 -14.64 -36.67
N ARG A 348 -17.75 -14.00 -36.07
CA ARG A 348 -17.86 -13.38 -34.76
C ARG A 348 -18.01 -11.85 -34.78
N SER A 349 -17.58 -11.20 -35.81
CA SER A 349 -17.73 -9.75 -35.97
C SER A 349 -18.40 -9.45 -37.31
N SER A 350 -19.22 -8.42 -37.36
CA SER A 350 -19.67 -7.76 -38.58
C SER A 350 -18.47 -7.10 -39.27
N PHE A 351 -17.41 -7.86 -39.43
CA PHE A 351 -16.17 -7.41 -39.99
C PHE A 351 -16.35 -7.29 -41.49
N GLN A 352 -16.45 -6.13 -41.99
CA GLN A 352 -16.21 -5.87 -43.39
C GLN A 352 -14.73 -5.99 -43.67
N VAL A 353 -14.24 -7.22 -43.68
CA VAL A 353 -12.95 -7.55 -44.24
C VAL A 353 -13.05 -7.18 -45.73
N LEU A 354 -12.30 -6.21 -46.14
CA LEU A 354 -11.97 -6.03 -47.54
C LEU A 354 -11.50 -7.39 -48.07
N PRO A 355 -12.20 -8.03 -49.03
CA PRO A 355 -11.85 -9.39 -49.45
C PRO A 355 -10.44 -9.38 -50.02
N THR A 356 -9.55 -10.11 -49.38
CA THR A 356 -8.32 -10.56 -50.01
C THR A 356 -8.72 -11.51 -51.11
N GLN A 357 -8.91 -11.01 -52.29
CA GLN A 357 -9.03 -11.84 -53.47
C GLN A 357 -7.64 -12.14 -54.03
N GLU A 358 -7.39 -13.42 -54.07
CA GLU A 358 -6.70 -13.95 -55.23
C GLU A 358 -7.30 -13.36 -56.49
N THR A 359 -6.44 -12.70 -57.26
CA THR A 359 -6.56 -12.50 -58.70
C THR A 359 -7.96 -12.20 -59.29
N GLN A 360 -8.38 -10.98 -59.11
CA GLN A 360 -9.05 -10.25 -60.20
C GLN A 360 -8.69 -8.78 -60.06
N ARG A 361 -8.03 -8.24 -61.06
CA ARG A 361 -7.76 -6.81 -61.25
C ARG A 361 -9.11 -6.10 -61.22
N LYS A 362 -9.54 -5.61 -60.04
CA LYS A 362 -10.68 -4.73 -59.91
C LYS A 362 -10.31 -3.35 -60.40
N PRO A 363 -11.21 -2.61 -61.07
CA PRO A 363 -10.91 -1.29 -61.52
C PRO A 363 -10.57 -0.38 -60.31
N ILE A 364 -9.38 0.11 -60.29
CA ILE A 364 -8.88 1.14 -59.38
C ILE A 364 -9.78 2.37 -59.62
N GLY A 365 -10.64 2.76 -58.63
CA GLY A 365 -11.34 4.02 -58.71
C GLY A 365 -12.87 4.00 -58.61
N ALA A 366 -13.50 3.09 -57.87
CA ALA A 366 -14.92 3.24 -57.50
C ALA A 366 -15.05 4.50 -56.62
N THR A 367 -15.48 5.60 -57.21
CA THR A 367 -15.75 6.87 -56.50
C THR A 367 -17.23 6.90 -56.17
N ARG A 368 -17.59 7.14 -54.94
CA ARG A 368 -18.97 7.36 -54.49
C ARG A 368 -19.14 8.83 -54.17
N GLU A 369 -20.05 9.50 -54.87
CA GLU A 369 -20.45 10.86 -54.53
C GLU A 369 -21.40 10.82 -53.32
N LEU A 370 -21.26 11.80 -52.45
CA LEU A 370 -21.95 11.90 -51.19
C LEU A 370 -22.79 13.19 -51.14
N ASN A 371 -24.03 13.07 -50.66
CA ASN A 371 -24.86 14.24 -50.37
C ASN A 371 -24.76 14.59 -48.88
N HIS A 372 -23.60 15.15 -48.47
CA HIS A 372 -23.34 15.52 -47.10
C HIS A 372 -22.65 16.88 -47.05
N PRO A 373 -22.96 17.78 -46.08
CA PRO A 373 -22.38 19.12 -46.01
C PRO A 373 -20.86 19.11 -45.85
N ALA A 374 -20.30 18.08 -45.19
CA ALA A 374 -18.85 17.96 -44.96
C ALA A 374 -18.12 17.20 -46.08
N PHE A 375 -18.75 16.23 -46.76
CA PHE A 375 -18.08 15.27 -47.64
C PHE A 375 -18.65 15.30 -49.06
N GLN A 376 -17.77 15.43 -50.04
CA GLN A 376 -18.16 15.45 -51.46
C GLN A 376 -18.10 14.04 -52.07
N CYS A 377 -16.99 13.33 -51.88
CA CYS A 377 -16.88 11.94 -52.34
C CYS A 377 -15.90 11.12 -51.54
N ILE A 378 -16.06 9.81 -51.60
CA ILE A 378 -15.15 8.82 -51.01
C ILE A 378 -14.72 7.82 -52.07
N ARG A 379 -13.43 7.46 -52.06
CA ARG A 379 -12.86 6.46 -52.95
C ARG A 379 -11.76 5.67 -52.25
N VAL A 380 -11.50 4.45 -52.73
CA VAL A 380 -10.35 3.65 -52.27
C VAL A 380 -9.26 3.77 -53.31
N ALA A 381 -8.07 4.18 -52.91
CA ALA A 381 -6.87 4.30 -53.74
C ALA A 381 -5.82 3.32 -53.23
N VAL A 382 -5.00 2.83 -54.15
CA VAL A 382 -3.76 2.10 -53.80
C VAL A 382 -2.61 3.09 -53.89
N VAL A 383 -1.97 3.32 -52.74
CA VAL A 383 -0.81 4.20 -52.64
C VAL A 383 0.42 3.32 -52.44
N GLU A 384 1.46 3.58 -53.20
CA GLU A 384 2.76 2.94 -53.02
C GLU A 384 3.54 3.72 -51.95
N ASN A 385 3.89 3.05 -50.87
CA ASN A 385 4.70 3.64 -49.81
C ASN A 385 6.15 3.72 -50.27
N SER A 386 6.97 4.55 -49.56
CA SER A 386 8.39 4.72 -49.78
C SER A 386 9.21 3.42 -49.88
N ASN A 387 8.66 2.32 -49.41
CA ASN A 387 9.28 0.98 -49.41
C ASN A 387 8.74 0.08 -50.56
N GLY A 388 8.03 0.64 -51.55
CA GLY A 388 7.49 -0.13 -52.69
C GLY A 388 6.27 -1.03 -52.34
N VAL A 389 5.73 -0.92 -51.15
CA VAL A 389 4.57 -1.71 -50.69
C VAL A 389 3.28 -0.98 -51.04
N HIS A 390 2.40 -1.67 -51.81
CA HIS A 390 1.09 -1.13 -52.15
C HIS A 390 0.12 -1.24 -50.96
N GLN A 391 -0.27 -0.09 -50.43
CA GLN A 391 -1.26 0.02 -49.35
C GLN A 391 -2.58 0.60 -49.84
N GLN A 392 -3.70 -0.02 -49.50
CA GLN A 392 -5.02 0.54 -49.76
C GLN A 392 -5.32 1.65 -48.76
N THR A 393 -5.57 2.87 -49.27
CA THR A 393 -5.91 4.04 -48.45
C THR A 393 -7.29 4.55 -48.85
N THR A 394 -8.10 4.92 -47.88
CA THR A 394 -9.39 5.59 -48.13
C THR A 394 -9.12 7.09 -48.40
N VAL A 395 -9.56 7.58 -49.56
CA VAL A 395 -9.45 8.98 -49.90
C VAL A 395 -10.82 9.63 -49.85
N VAL A 396 -10.96 10.66 -49.02
CA VAL A 396 -12.17 11.46 -48.84
C VAL A 396 -11.97 12.86 -49.30
N THR A 397 -12.75 13.33 -50.26
CA THR A 397 -12.77 14.73 -50.69
C THR A 397 -13.79 15.49 -49.85
N LEU A 398 -13.34 16.51 -49.19
CA LEU A 398 -14.17 17.38 -48.37
C LEU A 398 -14.95 18.38 -49.25
N SER A 399 -16.06 18.84 -48.72
CA SER A 399 -16.86 19.91 -49.33
C SER A 399 -16.05 21.22 -49.40
N LYS A 400 -16.31 22.05 -50.42
CA LYS A 400 -15.74 23.38 -50.53
C LYS A 400 -16.06 24.31 -49.36
N LEU A 401 -17.03 23.95 -48.53
CA LEU A 401 -17.43 24.69 -47.34
C LEU A 401 -16.45 24.51 -46.16
N ILE A 402 -15.55 23.54 -46.26
CA ILE A 402 -14.51 23.30 -45.23
C ILE A 402 -13.15 23.72 -45.78
N THR A 403 -12.59 24.76 -45.22
CA THR A 403 -11.28 25.25 -45.60
C THR A 403 -10.17 24.33 -45.09
N SER A 404 -9.02 24.31 -45.75
CA SER A 404 -7.88 23.49 -45.31
C SER A 404 -7.40 23.87 -43.91
N GLN A 405 -7.43 25.16 -43.57
CA GLN A 405 -7.04 25.64 -42.24
C GLN A 405 -7.99 25.21 -41.15
N ALA A 406 -9.32 25.30 -41.38
CA ALA A 406 -10.32 24.83 -40.45
C ALA A 406 -10.20 23.31 -40.23
N MET A 407 -9.98 22.53 -41.31
CA MET A 407 -9.78 21.09 -41.19
C MET A 407 -8.53 20.73 -40.36
N GLN A 408 -7.41 21.46 -40.57
CA GLN A 408 -6.19 21.27 -39.79
C GLN A 408 -6.44 21.48 -38.28
N GLN A 409 -7.21 22.51 -37.90
CA GLN A 409 -7.57 22.78 -36.51
C GLN A 409 -8.51 21.71 -35.94
N CYS A 410 -9.47 21.22 -36.71
CA CYS A 410 -10.32 20.12 -36.31
C CYS A 410 -9.52 18.82 -36.07
N LEU A 411 -8.57 18.50 -36.97
CA LEU A 411 -7.70 17.34 -36.78
C LEU A 411 -6.80 17.49 -35.55
N GLN A 412 -6.19 18.66 -35.36
CA GLN A 412 -5.39 18.94 -34.16
C GLN A 412 -6.22 18.75 -32.89
N PHE A 413 -7.46 19.26 -32.86
CA PHE A 413 -8.36 19.05 -31.72
C PHE A 413 -8.70 17.57 -31.51
N ILE A 414 -8.99 16.81 -32.57
CA ILE A 414 -9.31 15.39 -32.49
C ILE A 414 -8.17 14.58 -31.80
N TYR A 415 -6.90 14.87 -32.14
CA TYR A 415 -5.76 14.13 -31.58
C TYR A 415 -5.27 14.68 -30.24
N THR A 416 -5.39 15.98 -30.01
CA THR A 416 -4.78 16.62 -28.83
C THR A 416 -5.79 17.13 -27.80
N GLY A 417 -7.05 17.29 -28.19
CA GLY A 417 -8.05 17.98 -27.39
C GLY A 417 -7.82 19.50 -27.29
N ASN A 418 -6.88 20.06 -28.04
CA ASN A 418 -6.50 21.48 -27.94
C ASN A 418 -6.48 22.14 -29.32
N LEU A 419 -6.79 23.43 -29.37
CA LEU A 419 -6.66 24.29 -30.55
C LEU A 419 -5.33 25.06 -30.53
N ASP A 420 -4.82 25.44 -31.72
CA ASP A 420 -3.72 26.38 -31.79
C ASP A 420 -4.21 27.78 -31.42
N LYS A 421 -3.61 28.39 -30.40
CA LYS A 421 -3.92 29.73 -29.87
C LYS A 421 -3.63 30.86 -30.91
N ARG A 422 -2.90 30.55 -31.96
CA ARG A 422 -2.48 31.54 -33.00
C ARG A 422 -3.52 31.76 -34.10
N TYR A 423 -4.55 30.89 -34.14
CA TYR A 423 -5.57 30.96 -35.17
C TYR A 423 -6.69 31.93 -34.76
N HIS A 424 -7.04 32.88 -35.63
CA HIS A 424 -8.00 33.96 -35.30
C HIS A 424 -9.38 33.79 -35.94
N ASP A 425 -9.53 32.95 -36.98
CA ASP A 425 -10.81 32.78 -37.65
C ASP A 425 -11.65 31.65 -37.06
N LEU A 426 -12.31 31.97 -35.96
CA LEU A 426 -13.18 31.01 -35.23
C LEU A 426 -14.45 30.64 -36.03
N LYS A 427 -14.87 31.41 -37.01
CA LYS A 427 -16.12 31.15 -37.78
C LYS A 427 -15.94 29.96 -38.69
N GLU A 428 -14.82 29.87 -39.42
CA GLU A 428 -14.53 28.73 -40.30
C GLU A 428 -14.39 27.42 -39.51
N ILE A 429 -13.71 27.46 -38.37
CA ILE A 429 -13.58 26.27 -37.48
C ILE A 429 -14.94 25.85 -36.97
N ARG A 430 -15.81 26.80 -36.57
CA ARG A 430 -17.16 26.52 -36.12
C ARG A 430 -17.96 25.80 -37.19
N GLN A 431 -17.96 26.31 -38.41
CA GLN A 431 -18.67 25.70 -39.52
C GLN A 431 -18.18 24.27 -39.81
N ALA A 432 -16.87 24.06 -39.80
CA ALA A 432 -16.26 22.75 -39.96
C ALA A 432 -16.66 21.82 -38.82
N ALA A 433 -16.64 22.30 -37.56
CA ALA A 433 -17.00 21.53 -36.36
C ALA A 433 -18.52 21.12 -36.36
N GLU A 434 -19.39 21.99 -36.84
CA GLU A 434 -20.82 21.69 -37.03
C GLU A 434 -21.01 20.57 -38.03
N PHE A 435 -20.39 20.68 -39.23
CA PHE A 435 -20.51 19.67 -40.28
C PHE A 435 -19.87 18.33 -39.95
N LEU A 436 -18.79 18.35 -39.15
CA LEU A 436 -18.08 17.16 -38.66
C LEU A 436 -18.67 16.62 -37.33
N GLU A 437 -19.73 17.25 -36.80
CA GLU A 437 -20.39 16.86 -35.55
C GLU A 437 -19.43 16.71 -34.37
N LEU A 438 -18.71 17.80 -34.07
CA LEU A 438 -17.79 17.90 -32.95
C LEU A 438 -18.35 18.84 -31.86
N PRO A 439 -19.32 18.39 -31.05
CA PRO A 439 -20.03 19.27 -30.10
C PRO A 439 -19.12 19.87 -29.02
N GLN A 440 -18.12 19.13 -28.55
CA GLN A 440 -17.16 19.64 -27.54
C GLN A 440 -16.31 20.76 -28.12
N LEU A 441 -15.88 20.64 -29.38
CA LEU A 441 -15.16 21.72 -30.06
C LEU A 441 -16.01 22.98 -30.19
N LEU A 442 -17.31 22.84 -30.49
CA LEU A 442 -18.25 23.97 -30.55
C LEU A 442 -18.37 24.68 -29.19
N MET A 443 -18.43 23.92 -28.08
CA MET A 443 -18.43 24.49 -26.73
C MET A 443 -17.13 25.24 -26.43
N VAL A 444 -15.99 24.65 -26.78
CA VAL A 444 -14.66 25.30 -26.61
C VAL A 444 -14.60 26.60 -27.38
N LEU A 445 -15.10 26.64 -28.63
CA LEU A 445 -15.13 27.86 -29.46
C LEU A 445 -16.07 28.93 -28.87
N ASN A 446 -17.22 28.53 -28.30
CA ASN A 446 -18.12 29.44 -27.60
C ASN A 446 -17.45 30.08 -26.39
N ASN A 447 -16.79 29.29 -25.54
CA ASN A 447 -16.04 29.80 -24.39
C ASN A 447 -14.89 30.74 -24.79
N MET A 448 -14.27 30.49 -25.96
CA MET A 448 -13.24 31.39 -26.48
C MET A 448 -13.82 32.74 -26.89
N GLN A 449 -15.05 32.76 -27.48
CA GLN A 449 -15.76 33.99 -27.83
C GLN A 449 -16.24 34.77 -26.60
N SER A 450 -16.73 34.05 -25.57
CA SER A 450 -17.21 34.64 -24.31
C SER A 450 -16.09 35.03 -23.35
N ARG A 451 -14.82 34.78 -23.70
CA ARG A 451 -13.63 34.97 -22.86
C ARG A 451 -13.61 34.09 -21.57
N GLU A 452 -14.34 32.97 -21.60
CA GLU A 452 -14.43 32.00 -20.50
C GLU A 452 -13.49 30.80 -20.73
N GLN A 453 -12.28 31.05 -21.22
CA GLN A 453 -11.34 30.01 -21.62
C GLN A 453 -10.90 29.09 -20.47
N TYR A 454 -11.06 29.50 -19.22
CA TYR A 454 -10.76 28.69 -18.04
C TYR A 454 -11.62 27.40 -17.95
N MET A 455 -12.83 27.41 -18.55
CA MET A 455 -13.70 26.23 -18.60
C MET A 455 -13.26 25.17 -19.64
N ASN A 456 -12.36 25.55 -20.56
CA ASN A 456 -11.98 24.67 -21.65
C ASN A 456 -11.15 23.47 -21.19
N SER A 457 -10.44 23.57 -20.06
CA SER A 457 -9.65 22.45 -19.51
C SER A 457 -10.52 21.22 -19.24
N ASP A 458 -11.66 21.43 -18.60
CA ASP A 458 -12.58 20.34 -18.24
C ASP A 458 -13.29 19.76 -19.47
N LEU A 459 -13.69 20.63 -20.41
CA LEU A 459 -14.28 20.18 -21.69
C LEU A 459 -13.30 19.37 -22.52
N ASN A 460 -12.04 19.77 -22.56
CA ASN A 460 -10.99 19.04 -23.27
C ASN A 460 -10.73 17.67 -22.63
N ASN A 461 -10.71 17.59 -21.30
CA ASN A 461 -10.56 16.33 -20.58
C ASN A 461 -11.78 15.40 -20.80
N GLN A 462 -12.99 15.95 -20.77
CA GLN A 462 -14.22 15.19 -21.10
C GLN A 462 -14.17 14.67 -22.55
N PHE A 463 -13.77 15.50 -23.52
CA PHE A 463 -13.62 15.07 -24.90
C PHE A 463 -12.63 13.90 -25.04
N LYS A 464 -11.46 14.02 -24.42
CA LYS A 464 -10.44 12.97 -24.43
C LYS A 464 -10.98 11.67 -23.83
N GLN A 465 -11.74 11.74 -22.75
CA GLN A 465 -12.37 10.58 -22.12
C GLN A 465 -13.42 9.92 -23.03
N ILE A 466 -14.26 10.72 -23.70
CA ILE A 466 -15.23 10.22 -24.67
C ILE A 466 -14.52 9.52 -25.83
N VAL A 467 -13.44 10.10 -26.37
CA VAL A 467 -12.67 9.47 -27.45
C VAL A 467 -12.07 8.14 -27.01
N ARG A 468 -11.50 8.05 -25.79
CA ARG A 468 -10.97 6.79 -25.23
C ARG A 468 -12.05 5.71 -25.13
N GLN A 469 -13.22 6.04 -24.56
CA GLN A 469 -14.35 5.10 -24.44
C GLN A 469 -14.85 4.64 -25.82
N ARG A 470 -14.91 5.54 -26.78
CA ARG A 470 -15.33 5.19 -28.15
C ARG A 470 -14.27 4.39 -28.89
N LEU A 471 -12.98 4.62 -28.66
CA LEU A 471 -11.90 3.76 -29.17
C LEU A 471 -12.03 2.34 -28.61
N GLU A 472 -12.33 2.18 -27.33
CA GLU A 472 -12.60 0.87 -26.73
C GLU A 472 -13.80 0.19 -27.40
N THR A 473 -14.93 0.86 -27.47
CA THR A 473 -16.16 0.26 -28.02
C THR A 473 -16.04 -0.02 -29.51
N LEU A 474 -15.56 0.93 -30.33
CA LEU A 474 -15.55 0.79 -31.79
C LEU A 474 -14.38 -0.08 -32.28
N CYS A 475 -13.21 0.12 -31.70
CA CYS A 475 -11.98 -0.49 -32.20
C CYS A 475 -11.67 -1.82 -31.52
N LEU A 476 -11.90 -1.93 -30.22
CA LEU A 476 -11.55 -3.12 -29.45
C LEU A 476 -12.71 -4.12 -29.39
N GLU A 477 -13.93 -3.68 -29.04
CA GLU A 477 -15.09 -4.59 -28.95
C GLU A 477 -15.65 -4.96 -30.33
N GLN A 478 -15.81 -3.97 -31.24
CA GLN A 478 -16.35 -4.20 -32.57
C GLN A 478 -15.28 -4.53 -33.61
N GLY A 479 -13.99 -4.28 -33.33
CA GLY A 479 -12.88 -4.55 -34.25
C GLY A 479 -12.86 -3.71 -35.52
N LEU A 480 -13.55 -2.53 -35.54
CA LEU A 480 -13.63 -1.67 -36.73
C LEU A 480 -12.27 -1.12 -37.10
N PHE A 481 -11.96 -1.13 -38.40
CA PHE A 481 -10.75 -0.56 -39.00
C PHE A 481 -9.43 -1.24 -38.61
N ALA A 482 -9.48 -2.44 -38.01
CA ALA A 482 -8.29 -3.19 -37.66
C ALA A 482 -7.46 -3.56 -38.89
N ASP A 483 -6.13 -3.46 -38.78
CA ASP A 483 -5.17 -3.76 -39.84
C ASP A 483 -4.24 -4.92 -39.51
N VAL A 484 -4.30 -5.43 -38.28
CA VAL A 484 -3.53 -6.59 -37.80
C VAL A 484 -4.41 -7.49 -36.91
N VAL A 485 -4.14 -8.79 -36.97
CA VAL A 485 -4.78 -9.80 -36.14
C VAL A 485 -3.69 -10.59 -35.41
N PHE A 486 -3.84 -10.74 -34.11
CA PHE A 486 -3.00 -11.59 -33.30
C PHE A 486 -3.65 -12.94 -33.12
N ASP A 487 -2.95 -14.00 -33.51
CA ASP A 487 -3.32 -15.40 -33.29
C ASP A 487 -2.70 -15.86 -31.96
N LEU A 488 -3.56 -16.13 -30.98
CA LEU A 488 -3.22 -16.41 -29.58
C LEU A 488 -3.49 -17.88 -29.26
N ASP A 489 -3.08 -18.36 -28.10
CA ASP A 489 -3.19 -19.78 -27.72
C ASP A 489 -4.64 -20.31 -27.74
N ASP A 490 -5.62 -19.48 -27.40
CA ASP A 490 -7.05 -19.85 -27.26
C ASP A 490 -8.02 -19.04 -28.11
N GLY A 491 -7.51 -18.14 -28.97
CA GLY A 491 -8.34 -17.32 -29.83
C GLY A 491 -7.56 -16.35 -30.68
N SER A 492 -8.25 -15.35 -31.25
CA SER A 492 -7.61 -14.31 -32.04
C SER A 492 -8.23 -12.96 -31.77
N LEU A 493 -7.41 -11.92 -31.70
CA LEU A 493 -7.84 -10.54 -31.50
C LEU A 493 -7.33 -9.61 -32.59
N SER A 494 -8.21 -8.73 -33.05
CA SER A 494 -7.89 -7.69 -34.03
C SER A 494 -7.38 -6.43 -33.32
N ALA A 495 -6.43 -5.72 -33.95
CA ALA A 495 -5.82 -4.52 -33.39
C ALA A 495 -5.41 -3.52 -34.48
N HIS A 496 -4.91 -2.35 -34.06
CA HIS A 496 -4.52 -1.24 -34.92
C HIS A 496 -3.04 -0.93 -34.71
N ARG A 497 -2.22 -1.11 -35.74
CA ARG A 497 -0.77 -0.85 -35.71
C ARG A 497 -0.46 0.56 -35.24
N ALA A 498 -1.23 1.54 -35.68
CA ALA A 498 -1.05 2.93 -35.27
C ALA A 498 -1.05 3.10 -33.75
N ILE A 499 -2.04 2.52 -33.06
CA ILE A 499 -2.14 2.60 -31.59
C ILE A 499 -1.04 1.78 -30.91
N LEU A 500 -0.80 0.56 -31.41
CA LEU A 500 0.23 -0.33 -30.84
C LEU A 500 1.62 0.31 -30.95
N THR A 501 1.97 0.87 -32.10
CA THR A 501 3.25 1.55 -32.35
C THR A 501 3.42 2.81 -31.49
N ALA A 502 2.34 3.55 -31.27
CA ALA A 502 2.42 4.75 -30.45
C ALA A 502 2.56 4.46 -28.95
N ARG A 503 1.99 3.34 -28.47
CA ARG A 503 1.85 3.06 -27.06
C ARG A 503 2.84 2.03 -26.51
N CYS A 504 3.51 1.28 -27.37
CA CYS A 504 4.42 0.22 -26.97
C CYS A 504 5.67 0.23 -27.86
N ASP A 505 6.83 0.49 -27.28
CA ASP A 505 8.09 0.56 -28.02
C ASP A 505 8.50 -0.78 -28.63
N MET A 506 8.19 -1.90 -27.97
CA MET A 506 8.41 -3.25 -28.51
C MET A 506 7.55 -3.47 -29.77
N MET A 507 6.25 -3.12 -29.74
CA MET A 507 5.37 -3.19 -30.90
C MET A 507 5.81 -2.22 -32.00
N LYS A 508 6.31 -1.04 -31.63
CA LYS A 508 6.90 -0.11 -32.58
C LYS A 508 8.10 -0.71 -33.29
N ALA A 509 9.03 -1.33 -32.57
CA ALA A 509 10.17 -2.01 -33.16
C ALA A 509 9.72 -3.14 -34.10
N MET A 510 8.73 -3.94 -33.69
CA MET A 510 8.19 -5.06 -34.50
C MET A 510 7.53 -4.59 -35.81
N PHE A 511 6.81 -3.47 -35.80
CA PHE A 511 6.14 -2.92 -36.99
C PHE A 511 7.01 -1.95 -37.80
N SER A 512 8.19 -1.58 -37.29
CA SER A 512 9.13 -0.72 -37.97
C SER A 512 10.24 -1.55 -38.61
N GLY A 513 10.64 -1.20 -39.84
CA GLY A 513 11.77 -1.81 -40.53
C GLY A 513 11.44 -3.09 -41.29
N ASP A 514 12.46 -3.93 -41.52
CA ASP A 514 12.42 -5.09 -42.43
C ASP A 514 11.99 -6.39 -41.74
N PHE A 515 11.33 -6.31 -40.61
CA PHE A 515 10.80 -7.49 -39.92
C PHE A 515 9.60 -8.07 -40.69
N ARG A 516 9.46 -9.40 -40.65
CA ARG A 516 8.34 -10.10 -41.30
C ARG A 516 6.97 -9.64 -40.79
N GLU A 517 6.91 -9.30 -39.50
CA GLU A 517 5.75 -8.81 -38.79
C GLU A 517 5.27 -7.44 -39.31
N SER A 518 6.17 -6.63 -39.83
CA SER A 518 5.83 -5.28 -40.35
C SER A 518 4.81 -5.35 -41.50
N SER A 519 4.85 -6.35 -42.32
CA SER A 519 3.94 -6.58 -43.47
C SER A 519 2.85 -7.63 -43.21
N ALA A 520 3.00 -8.46 -42.18
CA ALA A 520 2.11 -9.58 -41.90
C ALA A 520 0.75 -9.12 -41.35
N LYS A 521 -0.35 -9.59 -41.94
CA LYS A 521 -1.71 -9.30 -41.45
C LYS A 521 -2.10 -10.12 -40.22
N ILE A 522 -1.52 -11.31 -40.07
CA ILE A 522 -1.75 -12.20 -38.94
C ILE A 522 -0.39 -12.45 -38.27
N ILE A 523 -0.34 -12.24 -36.97
CA ILE A 523 0.85 -12.42 -36.14
C ILE A 523 0.54 -13.50 -35.11
N VAL A 524 1.31 -14.57 -35.15
CA VAL A 524 1.23 -15.63 -34.12
C VAL A 524 1.95 -15.17 -32.86
N PHE A 525 1.25 -15.12 -31.75
CA PHE A 525 1.78 -14.63 -30.46
C PHE A 525 1.63 -15.72 -29.39
N PRO A 526 2.58 -16.68 -29.34
CA PRO A 526 2.47 -17.86 -28.50
C PRO A 526 2.67 -17.54 -27.00
N GLY A 527 2.08 -18.38 -26.15
CA GLY A 527 2.19 -18.29 -24.70
C GLY A 527 1.29 -17.21 -24.09
N VAL A 528 0.35 -16.65 -24.87
CA VAL A 528 -0.56 -15.63 -24.39
C VAL A 528 -2.00 -15.97 -24.73
N ARG A 529 -2.89 -15.89 -23.74
CA ARG A 529 -4.32 -16.16 -23.90
C ARG A 529 -5.06 -14.89 -24.31
N GLU A 530 -6.18 -15.09 -25.01
CA GLU A 530 -7.08 -14.04 -25.48
C GLU A 530 -7.46 -13.05 -24.34
N TYR A 531 -7.88 -13.58 -23.20
CA TYR A 531 -8.20 -12.75 -22.02
C TYR A 531 -7.06 -11.81 -21.61
N THR A 532 -5.83 -12.32 -21.55
CA THR A 532 -4.65 -11.54 -21.12
C THR A 532 -4.30 -10.47 -22.14
N PHE A 533 -4.31 -10.85 -23.42
CA PHE A 533 -3.99 -9.93 -24.52
C PHE A 533 -5.08 -8.84 -24.66
N HIS A 534 -6.34 -9.19 -24.44
CA HIS A 534 -7.45 -8.22 -24.43
C HIS A 534 -7.24 -7.15 -23.33
N LYS A 535 -6.80 -7.54 -22.11
CA LYS A 535 -6.49 -6.59 -21.03
C LYS A 535 -5.31 -5.68 -21.38
N LEU A 536 -4.29 -6.22 -22.06
CA LEU A 536 -3.20 -5.41 -22.63
C LEU A 536 -3.74 -4.39 -23.64
N LEU A 537 -4.60 -4.82 -24.58
CA LEU A 537 -5.18 -3.91 -25.55
C LEU A 537 -6.02 -2.83 -24.89
N CYS A 538 -6.86 -3.15 -23.89
CA CYS A 538 -7.59 -2.14 -23.12
C CYS A 538 -6.63 -1.05 -22.60
N TYR A 539 -5.52 -1.44 -21.98
CA TYR A 539 -4.53 -0.46 -21.50
C TYR A 539 -3.92 0.38 -22.65
N LEU A 540 -3.55 -0.24 -23.77
CA LEU A 540 -2.95 0.48 -24.89
C LEU A 540 -3.93 1.50 -25.50
N TYR A 541 -5.22 1.19 -25.54
CA TYR A 541 -6.25 2.04 -26.12
C TYR A 541 -6.78 3.12 -25.19
N THR A 542 -6.89 2.82 -23.88
CA THR A 542 -7.54 3.70 -22.90
C THR A 542 -6.63 4.27 -21.81
N ASP A 543 -5.43 3.72 -21.66
CA ASP A 543 -4.52 3.95 -20.51
C ASP A 543 -5.08 3.46 -19.17
N GLU A 544 -6.12 2.64 -19.20
CA GLU A 544 -6.77 2.05 -18.03
C GLU A 544 -6.78 0.53 -18.11
N VAL A 545 -6.81 -0.11 -16.96
CA VAL A 545 -6.91 -1.55 -16.85
C VAL A 545 -8.25 -1.90 -16.19
N PRO A 546 -9.12 -2.67 -16.86
CA PRO A 546 -10.35 -3.17 -16.25
C PRO A 546 -10.05 -4.04 -15.02
N ALA A 547 -11.04 -4.22 -14.15
CA ALA A 547 -10.89 -5.04 -12.95
C ALA A 547 -10.28 -6.42 -13.25
N ILE A 548 -9.27 -6.78 -12.46
CA ILE A 548 -8.54 -8.05 -12.56
C ILE A 548 -8.56 -8.71 -11.19
N SER A 549 -8.87 -10.00 -11.14
CA SER A 549 -8.79 -10.75 -9.90
C SER A 549 -7.34 -11.15 -9.60
N SER A 550 -7.01 -11.21 -8.32
CA SER A 550 -5.73 -11.71 -7.80
C SER A 550 -5.36 -13.10 -8.32
N ALA A 551 -6.37 -13.90 -8.72
CA ALA A 551 -6.14 -15.24 -9.29
C ALA A 551 -5.57 -15.24 -10.72
N ARG A 552 -5.77 -14.19 -11.51
CA ARG A 552 -5.46 -14.14 -12.95
C ARG A 552 -4.46 -13.05 -13.35
N CYS A 553 -3.91 -12.31 -12.39
CA CYS A 553 -3.03 -11.16 -12.66
C CYS A 553 -1.65 -11.54 -13.19
N LEU A 554 -1.11 -12.72 -12.83
CA LEU A 554 0.27 -13.11 -13.14
C LEU A 554 0.58 -13.12 -14.63
N ASN A 555 -0.31 -13.66 -15.46
CA ASN A 555 -0.10 -13.71 -16.90
C ASN A 555 -0.03 -12.30 -17.52
N LEU A 556 -0.79 -11.33 -16.96
CA LEU A 556 -0.72 -9.95 -17.45
C LEU A 556 0.53 -9.23 -16.94
N LEU A 557 0.98 -9.50 -15.72
CA LEU A 557 2.26 -8.99 -15.18
C LEU A 557 3.44 -9.51 -16.01
N GLU A 558 3.45 -10.81 -16.31
CA GLU A 558 4.45 -11.42 -17.18
C GLU A 558 4.48 -10.75 -18.56
N LEU A 559 3.30 -10.59 -19.20
CA LEU A 559 3.19 -9.97 -20.52
C LEU A 559 3.60 -8.48 -20.47
N ALA A 560 3.21 -7.75 -19.44
CA ALA A 560 3.59 -6.35 -19.27
C ALA A 560 5.12 -6.19 -19.09
N ASN A 561 5.75 -7.10 -18.35
CA ASN A 561 7.19 -7.14 -18.17
C ASN A 561 7.92 -7.48 -19.49
N ARG A 562 7.44 -8.49 -20.24
CA ARG A 562 7.96 -8.85 -21.59
C ARG A 562 7.92 -7.68 -22.56
N LEU A 563 6.87 -6.87 -22.50
CA LEU A 563 6.67 -5.70 -23.38
C LEU A 563 7.26 -4.40 -22.83
N CYS A 564 7.97 -4.45 -21.71
CA CYS A 564 8.58 -3.29 -21.04
C CYS A 564 7.57 -2.16 -20.76
N LEU A 565 6.42 -2.48 -20.19
CA LEU A 565 5.33 -1.55 -19.88
C LEU A 565 5.22 -1.30 -18.36
N PRO A 566 6.12 -0.51 -17.74
CA PRO A 566 6.17 -0.35 -16.29
C PRO A 566 4.89 0.28 -15.72
N ARG A 567 4.27 1.20 -16.44
CA ARG A 567 2.99 1.78 -16.01
C ARG A 567 1.86 0.75 -15.99
N LEU A 568 1.83 -0.18 -16.95
CA LEU A 568 0.86 -1.28 -16.93
C LEU A 568 1.07 -2.16 -15.71
N VAL A 569 2.33 -2.49 -15.35
CA VAL A 569 2.64 -3.22 -14.13
C VAL A 569 2.05 -2.50 -12.92
N ASN A 570 2.32 -1.19 -12.74
CA ASN A 570 1.80 -0.43 -11.60
C ASN A 570 0.26 -0.37 -11.56
N LEU A 571 -0.41 -0.26 -12.70
CA LEU A 571 -1.87 -0.28 -12.76
C LEU A 571 -2.45 -1.65 -12.35
N VAL A 572 -1.80 -2.74 -12.78
CA VAL A 572 -2.19 -4.10 -12.39
C VAL A 572 -1.96 -4.31 -10.89
N GLU A 573 -0.81 -3.88 -10.36
CA GLU A 573 -0.50 -3.91 -8.93
C GLU A 573 -1.60 -3.24 -8.11
N ASN A 574 -1.96 -2.01 -8.49
CA ASN A 574 -3.01 -1.25 -7.81
C ASN A 574 -4.37 -1.98 -7.84
N ARG A 575 -4.78 -2.50 -9.00
CA ARG A 575 -6.06 -3.21 -9.15
C ARG A 575 -6.10 -4.52 -8.36
N VAL A 576 -4.99 -5.24 -8.30
CA VAL A 576 -4.89 -6.48 -7.52
C VAL A 576 -4.91 -6.19 -6.02
N ILE A 577 -4.25 -5.12 -5.58
CA ILE A 577 -4.29 -4.68 -4.18
C ILE A 577 -5.71 -4.31 -3.77
N GLU A 578 -6.45 -3.55 -4.58
CA GLU A 578 -7.86 -3.24 -4.35
C GLU A 578 -8.73 -4.52 -4.24
N ASP A 579 -8.43 -5.56 -5.04
CA ASP A 579 -9.10 -6.86 -4.97
C ASP A 579 -8.77 -7.61 -3.69
N LEU A 580 -7.48 -7.66 -3.31
CA LEU A 580 -7.00 -8.30 -2.08
C LEU A 580 -7.54 -7.60 -0.82
N GLU A 581 -7.67 -6.27 -0.82
CA GLU A 581 -8.27 -5.52 0.27
C GLU A 581 -9.75 -5.88 0.46
N ARG A 582 -10.51 -5.97 -0.65
CA ARG A 582 -11.92 -6.43 -0.62
C ARG A 582 -12.03 -7.87 -0.09
N LEU A 583 -11.16 -8.77 -0.55
CA LEU A 583 -11.10 -10.14 -0.08
C LEU A 583 -10.72 -10.21 1.41
N SER A 584 -9.80 -9.38 1.87
CA SER A 584 -9.40 -9.32 3.28
C SER A 584 -10.54 -8.91 4.21
N GLN A 585 -11.48 -8.08 3.73
CA GLN A 585 -12.67 -7.68 4.48
C GLN A 585 -13.75 -8.79 4.52
N ASN A 586 -13.88 -9.58 3.45
CA ASN A 586 -14.92 -10.60 3.30
C ASN A 586 -14.43 -11.97 3.80
N ASP A 587 -13.32 -12.45 3.28
CA ASP A 587 -12.65 -13.69 3.69
C ASP A 587 -11.14 -13.49 3.79
N GLY A 588 -10.71 -13.12 4.98
CA GLY A 588 -9.30 -12.91 5.24
C GLY A 588 -8.44 -14.18 5.15
N ASN A 589 -9.01 -15.39 4.96
CA ASN A 589 -8.24 -16.62 4.75
C ASN A 589 -7.83 -16.71 3.28
N GLU A 590 -8.76 -16.46 2.39
CA GLU A 590 -8.51 -16.43 0.95
C GLU A 590 -7.50 -15.34 0.59
N ALA A 591 -7.61 -14.15 1.20
CA ALA A 591 -6.63 -13.08 1.02
C ALA A 591 -5.20 -13.51 1.39
N VAL A 592 -5.02 -14.19 2.54
CA VAL A 592 -3.69 -14.69 2.97
C VAL A 592 -3.14 -15.74 1.99
N GLU A 593 -3.99 -16.65 1.49
CA GLU A 593 -3.57 -17.67 0.54
C GLU A 593 -3.19 -17.06 -0.82
N ASN A 594 -3.97 -16.09 -1.31
CA ASN A 594 -3.65 -15.36 -2.54
C ASN A 594 -2.36 -14.55 -2.40
N CYS A 595 -2.13 -13.85 -1.28
CA CYS A 595 -0.87 -13.15 -1.03
C CYS A 595 0.33 -14.10 -1.02
N LEU A 596 0.18 -15.28 -0.40
CA LEU A 596 1.24 -16.28 -0.37
C LEU A 596 1.61 -16.80 -1.76
N ARG A 597 0.60 -17.00 -2.61
CA ARG A 597 0.78 -17.46 -3.98
C ARG A 597 1.39 -16.40 -4.89
N LEU A 598 1.08 -15.12 -4.65
CA LEU A 598 1.52 -14.01 -5.49
C LEU A 598 2.92 -13.52 -5.14
N LEU A 599 3.38 -13.67 -3.91
CA LEU A 599 4.60 -13.04 -3.38
C LEU A 599 5.84 -13.25 -4.25
N GLU A 600 6.17 -14.47 -4.59
CA GLU A 600 7.39 -14.80 -5.37
C GLU A 600 7.22 -14.52 -6.86
N PRO A 601 6.11 -14.91 -7.51
CA PRO A 601 5.91 -14.56 -8.91
C PRO A 601 5.88 -13.05 -9.18
N CYS A 602 5.34 -12.24 -8.27
CA CYS A 602 5.34 -10.78 -8.43
C CYS A 602 6.76 -10.20 -8.46
N LYS A 603 7.66 -10.69 -7.60
CA LYS A 603 9.08 -10.31 -7.64
C LYS A 603 9.76 -10.71 -8.94
N LEU A 604 9.42 -11.88 -9.49
CA LEU A 604 9.96 -12.34 -10.77
C LEU A 604 9.56 -11.42 -11.93
N HIS A 605 8.35 -10.85 -11.88
CA HIS A 605 7.81 -10.00 -12.95
C HIS A 605 7.93 -8.49 -12.67
N ASN A 606 8.84 -8.07 -11.76
CA ASN A 606 9.09 -6.68 -11.38
C ASN A 606 7.84 -5.95 -10.83
N ALA A 607 6.91 -6.69 -10.24
CA ALA A 607 5.75 -6.15 -9.52
C ALA A 607 6.09 -6.01 -8.02
N ASP A 608 7.08 -5.16 -7.73
CA ASP A 608 7.67 -5.04 -6.40
C ASP A 608 6.71 -4.44 -5.38
N GLN A 609 5.88 -3.48 -5.80
CA GLN A 609 4.91 -2.83 -4.91
C GLN A 609 3.83 -3.81 -4.44
N LEU A 610 3.34 -4.68 -5.33
CA LEU A 610 2.40 -5.74 -4.97
C LEU A 610 3.07 -6.80 -4.08
N ALA A 611 4.32 -7.16 -4.36
CA ALA A 611 5.08 -8.09 -3.54
C ALA A 611 5.29 -7.56 -2.13
N ASP A 612 5.62 -6.28 -1.97
CA ASP A 612 5.80 -5.61 -0.68
C ASP A 612 4.49 -5.51 0.09
N TRP A 613 3.39 -5.21 -0.61
CA TRP A 613 2.06 -5.21 0.01
C TRP A 613 1.66 -6.61 0.50
N CYS A 614 1.87 -7.66 -0.33
CA CYS A 614 1.64 -9.04 0.06
C CYS A 614 2.50 -9.45 1.25
N MET A 615 3.78 -9.07 1.27
CA MET A 615 4.70 -9.32 2.38
C MET A 615 4.20 -8.68 3.67
N ASN A 616 3.78 -7.41 3.62
CA ASN A 616 3.21 -6.70 4.77
C ASN A 616 1.94 -7.41 5.27
N HIS A 617 1.02 -7.77 4.37
CA HIS A 617 -0.22 -8.47 4.71
C HIS A 617 0.05 -9.83 5.39
N LEU A 618 1.02 -10.59 4.89
CA LEU A 618 1.45 -11.86 5.47
C LEU A 618 2.12 -11.68 6.84
N CYS A 619 2.93 -10.64 7.03
CA CYS A 619 3.52 -10.28 8.32
C CYS A 619 2.43 -9.99 9.37
N VAL A 620 1.43 -9.18 9.01
CA VAL A 620 0.31 -8.84 9.91
C VAL A 620 -0.53 -10.07 10.28
N ASN A 621 -0.72 -10.99 9.34
CA ASN A 621 -1.51 -12.21 9.53
C ASN A 621 -0.66 -13.46 9.82
N TYR A 622 0.59 -13.32 10.26
CA TYR A 622 1.54 -14.43 10.40
C TYR A 622 1.03 -15.60 11.25
N ASN A 623 0.35 -15.33 12.36
CA ASN A 623 -0.22 -16.39 13.22
C ASN A 623 -1.31 -17.19 12.50
N LYS A 624 -2.08 -16.52 11.63
CA LYS A 624 -3.12 -17.14 10.80
C LYS A 624 -2.48 -17.99 9.72
N LEU A 625 -1.48 -17.45 9.03
CA LEU A 625 -0.67 -18.13 8.02
C LEU A 625 -0.06 -19.44 8.56
N CYS A 626 0.58 -19.40 9.74
CA CYS A 626 1.16 -20.60 10.36
C CYS A 626 0.11 -21.70 10.68
N LYS A 627 -1.13 -21.33 10.98
CA LYS A 627 -2.21 -22.28 11.26
C LYS A 627 -2.81 -22.88 10.00
N MET A 628 -3.00 -22.06 8.96
CA MET A 628 -3.72 -22.46 7.74
C MET A 628 -2.83 -23.18 6.74
N SER A 629 -1.67 -22.61 6.43
CA SER A 629 -0.82 -23.06 5.33
C SER A 629 0.64 -23.26 5.74
N PRO A 630 0.93 -24.10 6.73
CA PRO A 630 2.30 -24.30 7.22
C PRO A 630 3.23 -24.97 6.17
N ARG A 631 2.66 -25.72 5.21
CA ARG A 631 3.42 -26.34 4.13
C ARG A 631 3.85 -25.31 3.11
N SER A 632 2.92 -24.46 2.66
CA SER A 632 3.19 -23.41 1.69
C SER A 632 4.18 -22.38 2.21
N LEU A 633 4.12 -22.04 3.51
CA LEU A 633 5.10 -21.18 4.17
C LEU A 633 6.52 -21.74 4.08
N ARG A 634 6.70 -23.07 4.19
CA ARG A 634 8.02 -23.74 4.09
C ARG A 634 8.55 -23.83 2.66
N LEU A 635 7.69 -23.66 1.66
CA LEU A 635 8.07 -23.67 0.24
C LEU A 635 8.58 -22.32 -0.25
N LEU A 636 8.33 -21.25 0.50
CA LEU A 636 8.86 -19.92 0.16
C LEU A 636 10.39 -19.92 0.22
N HIS A 637 11.00 -19.01 -0.55
CA HIS A 637 12.44 -18.76 -0.48
C HIS A 637 12.90 -18.46 0.97
N PRO A 638 14.05 -18.98 1.41
CA PRO A 638 14.53 -18.81 2.79
C PRO A 638 14.55 -17.36 3.29
N GLU A 639 14.95 -16.41 2.45
CA GLU A 639 14.98 -15.00 2.77
C GLU A 639 13.56 -14.44 3.10
N ASN A 640 12.55 -14.87 2.34
CA ASN A 640 11.16 -14.47 2.59
C ASN A 640 10.64 -15.08 3.90
N GLN A 641 11.02 -16.34 4.21
CA GLN A 641 10.67 -16.98 5.47
C GLN A 641 11.31 -16.26 6.67
N GLU A 642 12.59 -15.90 6.56
CA GLU A 642 13.32 -15.16 7.60
C GLU A 642 12.67 -13.78 7.81
N TYR A 643 12.43 -13.04 6.72
CA TYR A 643 11.77 -11.74 6.78
C TYR A 643 10.40 -11.82 7.46
N LEU A 644 9.54 -12.76 7.06
CA LEU A 644 8.22 -12.97 7.66
C LEU A 644 8.31 -13.30 9.16
N SER A 645 9.28 -14.14 9.57
CA SER A 645 9.46 -14.50 10.96
C SER A 645 9.94 -13.33 11.82
N GLU A 646 10.80 -12.47 11.26
CA GLU A 646 11.34 -11.30 11.95
C GLU A 646 10.37 -10.13 12.05
N HIS A 647 9.59 -9.90 10.97
CA HIS A 647 8.67 -8.76 10.85
C HIS A 647 7.23 -9.09 11.21
N ARG A 648 6.99 -10.31 11.67
CA ARG A 648 5.63 -10.76 12.08
C ARG A 648 4.99 -9.83 13.10
N TRP A 649 3.67 -9.69 12.97
CA TRP A 649 2.86 -8.98 13.96
C TRP A 649 1.82 -9.96 14.57
N PRO A 650 1.57 -9.99 15.90
CA PRO A 650 2.38 -9.33 16.92
C PRO A 650 3.80 -9.92 17.05
N PRO A 651 4.80 -9.11 17.44
CA PRO A 651 6.18 -9.57 17.61
C PRO A 651 6.31 -10.67 18.68
N VAL A 652 7.31 -11.53 18.53
CA VAL A 652 7.53 -12.65 19.47
C VAL A 652 7.75 -12.17 20.90
N TRP A 653 8.48 -11.05 21.10
CA TRP A 653 8.71 -10.50 22.42
C TRP A 653 7.43 -10.06 23.11
N TYR A 654 6.48 -9.46 22.36
CA TYR A 654 5.17 -9.10 22.88
C TYR A 654 4.34 -10.33 23.28
N LEU A 655 4.31 -11.37 22.45
CA LEU A 655 3.58 -12.61 22.77
C LEU A 655 4.12 -13.27 24.04
N LYS A 656 5.44 -13.33 24.20
CA LYS A 656 6.07 -13.86 25.43
C LYS A 656 5.72 -13.02 26.65
N ASP A 657 5.69 -11.69 26.49
CA ASP A 657 5.34 -10.77 27.57
C ASP A 657 3.87 -10.87 27.96
N TYR A 658 3.00 -10.99 26.95
CA TYR A 658 1.57 -11.19 27.17
C TYR A 658 1.26 -12.54 27.86
N ASP A 659 1.90 -13.62 27.45
CA ASP A 659 1.78 -14.91 28.13
C ASP A 659 2.23 -14.85 29.60
N TYR A 660 3.32 -14.13 29.87
CA TYR A 660 3.78 -13.90 31.24
C TYR A 660 2.74 -13.09 32.04
N TYR A 661 2.21 -12.01 31.46
CA TYR A 661 1.16 -11.19 32.08
C TYR A 661 -0.08 -12.01 32.44
N GLN A 662 -0.57 -12.82 31.51
CA GLN A 662 -1.73 -13.70 31.74
C GLN A 662 -1.48 -14.73 32.87
N LYS A 663 -0.27 -15.30 32.93
CA LYS A 663 0.10 -16.22 34.01
C LYS A 663 0.10 -15.50 35.36
N CYS A 664 0.66 -14.32 35.46
CA CYS A 664 0.69 -13.55 36.70
C CYS A 664 -0.72 -13.13 37.13
N LEU A 665 -1.61 -12.74 36.22
CA LEU A 665 -3.02 -12.44 36.51
C LEU A 665 -3.73 -13.68 37.08
N ALA A 666 -3.59 -14.83 36.44
CA ALA A 666 -4.20 -16.07 36.88
C ALA A 666 -3.69 -16.51 38.27
N GLU A 667 -2.45 -16.21 38.61
CA GLU A 667 -1.88 -16.43 39.95
C GLU A 667 -2.49 -15.50 41.00
N GLN A 668 -2.61 -14.19 40.67
CA GLN A 668 -3.25 -13.20 41.55
C GLN A 668 -4.73 -13.55 41.81
N ASP A 669 -5.47 -14.03 40.81
CA ASP A 669 -6.87 -14.47 40.94
C ASP A 669 -6.99 -15.70 41.81
N ARG A 670 -6.02 -16.61 41.79
CA ARG A 670 -5.98 -17.79 42.67
C ARG A 670 -5.71 -17.40 44.12
N GLU A 671 -4.80 -16.45 44.35
CA GLU A 671 -4.49 -15.94 45.68
C GLU A 671 -5.64 -15.12 46.30
N SER A 672 -6.42 -14.43 45.47
CA SER A 672 -7.56 -13.61 45.91
C SER A 672 -8.83 -14.42 46.22
N LYS A 673 -8.96 -15.66 45.73
CA LYS A 673 -10.09 -16.55 46.06
C LYS A 673 -9.85 -17.17 47.44
N PRO A 674 -10.71 -16.90 48.46
CA PRO A 674 -10.57 -17.53 49.77
C PRO A 674 -10.69 -19.03 49.62
N THR A 675 -9.67 -19.78 50.04
CA THR A 675 -9.75 -21.24 50.22
C THR A 675 -10.86 -21.52 51.19
N LEU A 676 -11.99 -21.98 50.70
CA LEU A 676 -13.01 -22.65 51.52
C LEU A 676 -12.33 -23.86 52.20
N LYS A 677 -11.87 -23.65 53.44
CA LYS A 677 -11.39 -24.73 54.28
C LYS A 677 -12.51 -25.73 54.43
N ARG A 678 -12.39 -26.86 53.79
CA ARG A 678 -13.20 -28.05 54.00
C ARG A 678 -12.89 -28.55 55.44
N ASN A 679 -13.71 -28.12 56.41
CA ASN A 679 -13.68 -28.66 57.76
C ASN A 679 -14.02 -30.15 57.66
N ARG A 680 -12.99 -31.00 57.75
CA ARG A 680 -13.12 -32.41 58.10
C ARG A 680 -12.68 -32.53 59.54
N ASN A 681 -13.65 -32.60 60.42
CA ASN A 681 -13.44 -33.01 61.79
C ASN A 681 -12.67 -34.33 61.86
N GLN A 682 -11.49 -34.30 62.47
CA GLN A 682 -10.97 -35.41 63.23
C GLN A 682 -10.10 -34.88 64.36
N SER A 683 -10.53 -35.20 65.56
CA SER A 683 -9.86 -35.00 66.84
C SER A 683 -8.57 -35.82 66.96
N SER A 684 -7.51 -35.22 67.45
CA SER A 684 -6.73 -35.72 68.61
C SER A 684 -5.39 -34.97 68.78
N SER A 685 -5.26 -34.44 69.97
CA SER A 685 -4.08 -34.33 70.85
C SER A 685 -2.70 -33.83 70.35
N GLY A 686 -2.31 -32.71 70.86
CA GLY A 686 -1.03 -32.56 71.64
C GLY A 686 0.21 -32.13 70.89
N SER A 687 0.62 -30.96 71.16
CA SER A 687 1.88 -30.47 71.78
C SER A 687 2.46 -29.23 71.13
N THR A 688 2.73 -28.33 72.01
CA THR A 688 3.42 -27.04 71.89
C THR A 688 4.80 -27.08 71.21
N SER A 689 5.05 -26.12 70.32
CA SER A 689 6.35 -25.41 70.32
C SER A 689 6.27 -24.12 69.51
N ASN A 690 6.67 -23.05 70.13
CA ASN A 690 6.93 -21.70 69.59
C ASN A 690 8.00 -21.70 68.52
N SER A 691 7.78 -20.98 67.42
CA SER A 691 8.86 -20.32 66.72
C SER A 691 8.37 -19.16 65.85
N SER A 692 8.99 -18.07 66.03
CA SER A 692 8.91 -16.75 65.42
C SER A 692 8.94 -16.77 63.87
N SER A 693 8.00 -16.04 63.25
CA SER A 693 7.93 -15.85 61.80
C SER A 693 8.61 -14.56 61.40
N SER A 694 9.72 -14.67 60.71
CA SER A 694 10.32 -13.63 59.88
C SER A 694 9.61 -13.61 58.51
N GLY A 695 9.22 -12.40 58.02
CA GLY A 695 8.58 -12.19 56.77
C GLY A 695 9.44 -12.55 55.57
N GLY A 696 9.01 -13.54 54.82
CA GLY A 696 9.65 -13.95 53.56
C GLY A 696 8.89 -13.40 52.35
N CYS A 697 9.62 -12.69 51.55
CA CYS A 697 9.22 -12.26 50.18
C CYS A 697 9.12 -13.53 49.31
N LEU A 698 7.99 -13.74 48.64
CA LEU A 698 7.79 -14.89 47.77
C LEU A 698 8.63 -14.71 46.48
N CYS A 699 9.74 -15.39 46.41
CA CYS A 699 10.49 -15.65 45.18
C CYS A 699 10.18 -17.07 44.70
N PHE A 700 9.76 -17.18 43.44
CA PHE A 700 9.46 -18.44 42.76
C PHE A 700 10.73 -19.29 42.57
N SER A 701 10.72 -20.51 43.06
CA SER A 701 11.70 -21.54 42.69
C SER A 701 11.08 -22.48 41.67
N SER A 702 11.70 -22.57 40.50
CA SER A 702 11.40 -23.56 39.47
C SER A 702 12.02 -24.91 39.83
N SER A 703 11.19 -25.96 40.00
CA SER A 703 11.67 -27.33 40.02
C SER A 703 11.24 -28.05 38.71
N ASN A 704 12.22 -28.36 37.88
CA ASN A 704 12.12 -29.34 36.81
C ASN A 704 11.83 -30.72 37.34
N LYS A 705 10.76 -31.38 36.88
CA LYS A 705 10.70 -32.84 36.81
C LYS A 705 10.00 -33.27 35.53
N SER A 706 10.79 -33.88 34.67
CA SER A 706 10.41 -34.68 33.52
C SER A 706 9.60 -35.90 33.95
N ARG A 707 8.54 -36.30 33.23
CA ARG A 707 8.21 -37.69 32.84
C ARG A 707 7.06 -37.80 31.86
N ARG A 708 7.43 -38.37 30.74
CA ARG A 708 6.82 -39.31 29.78
C ARG A 708 5.33 -39.65 29.86
N SER A 709 4.71 -39.48 28.70
CA SER A 709 3.83 -40.40 27.92
C SER A 709 2.72 -41.21 28.62
N THR A 710 1.52 -41.09 28.12
CA THR A 710 0.83 -42.12 27.35
C THR A 710 -0.58 -41.66 26.88
N SER A 711 -0.96 -42.18 25.76
CA SER A 711 -2.15 -42.20 24.95
C SER A 711 -3.48 -42.48 25.65
N GLY A 712 -4.60 -41.97 25.03
CA GLY A 712 -5.95 -42.52 25.20
C GLY A 712 -7.04 -41.50 24.89
N VAL A 713 -7.53 -41.45 23.67
CA VAL A 713 -8.80 -41.87 23.07
C VAL A 713 -10.10 -41.35 23.71
N LEU A 714 -10.83 -40.55 22.87
CA LEU A 714 -12.29 -40.43 22.66
C LEU A 714 -13.26 -40.26 23.86
N THR A 715 -14.08 -39.22 23.83
CA THR A 715 -15.48 -39.29 23.39
C THR A 715 -16.21 -37.95 23.52
N THR A 716 -17.08 -37.74 22.56
CA THR A 716 -18.13 -36.76 22.33
C THR A 716 -19.12 -36.53 23.47
N SER A 717 -19.61 -35.30 23.65
CA SER A 717 -21.06 -34.98 23.72
C SER A 717 -21.33 -33.47 23.87
N THR A 718 -21.96 -32.95 22.88
CA THR A 718 -23.15 -32.09 22.69
C THR A 718 -23.67 -31.18 23.80
N THR A 719 -23.92 -29.93 23.37
CA THR A 719 -25.01 -28.96 23.61
C THR A 719 -25.12 -28.27 24.98
N THR A 720 -25.10 -26.97 24.99
CA THR A 720 -26.25 -26.04 24.93
C THR A 720 -25.82 -24.57 24.93
N THR A 721 -26.42 -23.80 24.06
CA THR A 721 -26.47 -22.36 23.92
C THR A 721 -26.95 -21.62 25.14
N THR A 722 -26.27 -20.54 25.52
CA THR A 722 -26.90 -19.38 26.15
C THR A 722 -26.13 -18.12 25.73
N THR A 723 -26.83 -17.27 25.04
CA THR A 723 -26.48 -15.91 24.62
C THR A 723 -26.36 -15.00 25.84
N VAL A 724 -25.22 -14.35 26.01
CA VAL A 724 -25.09 -13.13 26.81
C VAL A 724 -24.30 -12.14 26.02
N GLY A 725 -24.86 -10.91 25.85
CA GLY A 725 -24.38 -9.86 25.01
C GLY A 725 -23.00 -9.31 25.42
N GLU A 726 -22.12 -9.23 24.48
CA GLU A 726 -20.85 -8.53 24.59
C GLU A 726 -21.07 -7.04 24.36
N ALA A 727 -20.77 -6.25 25.39
CA ALA A 727 -20.54 -4.83 25.27
C ALA A 727 -19.16 -4.62 24.65
N THR A 728 -19.13 -4.09 23.46
CA THR A 728 -17.92 -3.64 22.78
C THR A 728 -17.35 -2.38 23.47
N PRO A 729 -16.06 -2.32 23.78
CA PRO A 729 -15.43 -1.07 24.18
C PRO A 729 -15.21 -0.21 22.95
N GLU A 730 -15.65 1.05 23.07
CA GLU A 730 -15.48 2.12 22.10
C GLU A 730 -14.03 2.29 21.64
N ARG A 731 -13.84 2.39 20.33
CA ARG A 731 -12.58 2.74 19.68
C ARG A 731 -12.26 4.21 19.96
N PRO A 732 -11.03 4.58 20.35
CA PRO A 732 -10.60 5.94 20.18
C PRO A 732 -10.37 6.20 18.68
N LEU A 733 -11.10 7.17 18.15
CA LEU A 733 -10.90 7.77 16.84
C LEU A 733 -9.51 8.40 16.80
N PHE A 734 -8.59 7.80 16.05
CA PHE A 734 -7.39 8.46 15.57
C PHE A 734 -7.76 9.14 14.24
N GLU A 735 -8.14 10.40 14.32
CA GLU A 735 -8.14 11.28 13.16
C GLU A 735 -6.70 11.50 12.67
N SER A 736 -6.54 11.29 11.38
CA SER A 736 -5.39 11.64 10.56
C SER A 736 -5.01 13.11 10.71
N ALA A 737 -3.93 13.39 11.42
CA ALA A 737 -3.23 14.67 11.39
C ALA A 737 -1.82 14.45 10.80
N VAL A 738 -1.77 14.12 9.53
CA VAL A 738 -0.57 14.26 8.70
C VAL A 738 -1.08 14.83 7.38
N ILE A 739 -0.96 16.13 7.24
CA ILE A 739 -0.85 16.97 6.05
C ILE A 739 -1.24 18.38 6.55
N ASP A 740 -0.22 19.18 6.87
CA ASP A 740 -0.13 20.63 6.66
C ASP A 740 1.15 21.15 7.34
N ALA A 741 2.28 21.00 6.65
CA ALA A 741 3.49 21.76 6.95
C ALA A 741 4.37 21.85 5.69
N ALA A 742 3.78 22.36 4.61
CA ALA A 742 4.52 22.78 3.43
C ALA A 742 3.84 24.01 2.81
N ALA A 743 3.75 25.10 3.55
CA ALA A 743 3.51 26.45 3.01
C ALA A 743 3.66 27.48 4.14
N ALA A 744 4.89 27.81 4.52
CA ALA A 744 5.25 29.11 5.11
C ALA A 744 6.79 29.15 5.27
N GLY A 745 7.47 29.59 4.24
CA GLY A 745 8.91 29.78 4.22
C GLY A 745 9.32 30.73 3.10
N GLU A 746 8.74 31.92 3.08
CA GLU A 746 9.34 33.09 2.44
C GLU A 746 8.83 34.33 3.17
N ALA A 747 9.73 34.96 3.88
CA ALA A 747 9.92 36.40 4.11
C ALA A 747 10.57 36.66 5.48
N VAL A 748 11.74 37.21 5.37
CA VAL A 748 12.70 37.93 6.20
C VAL A 748 13.92 37.10 6.57
#